data_1bca14e1e513ecd1101c164703efafc6
#
_entry.id   1bca14e1e513ecd1101c164703efafc6
#
_cell.length_a   1.000
_cell.length_b   1.000
_cell.length_c   1.000
_cell.angle_alpha   90.00
_cell.angle_beta   90.00
_cell.angle_gamma   90.00
#
_symmetry.space_group_name_H-M   'P 1'
#
loop_
_entity.id
_entity.type
_entity.pdbx_description
1 polymer ?
#
loop_
_entity_poly.entity_id
_entity_poly.type
_entity_poly.pdbx_seq_one_letter_code
_entity_poly.pdbx_strand_id
1 'polypeptide(L)'
;MKSNNVVFARIFAVSWLVLFCEIMVVRWLGMEVRVLKAFPNLIVIIALVSTSAGLLVPSGKEGGNKRDLVQGLIAFLVLISSVLFSGPLHLADSSIKADHPAPEVALSAVALLMLSACLYVLFKILGKLLAAEFDKLKPIVAYSSNLLGSIAGALSFMIISELCVPPYIWLALVGAVLWFLYKKSYVIAVTVVCVAMSAFVYSGAYFTPYSKITVKPAPAEILAVNDQNSFALYSNNLYFNGGLNVDKVDHINEIQNDSVEVKGMKAYFGVLRVPIMFQPMHDDVLILGSGPGNDVAYALKGGAKHVDAVEIDPVIVKVGKEKHPNNPLTDPRTTVFTEDARSFLRYSKKLYDLVEFAYLDPGNTIDSASLVRVDNFVYTVESIKSVLNHLKPNGVATLIFTTPSVDSFIYQRLYKTVEAACGKPPIAYTARGGVTIVIMFGPGAHPASPDIMASADLVSYPPPGMVLNEPAMTDDWPFLYLALNPLGLITYALLLFVSVVVPVLLMVFSKADVKISKPDWGVMFFLGLGFMLMETKSITQLSLLYGATWLVSSVVILFVLVFAFMANMLASTRNFKSIGWIYLGLVLSLAFGYFWQMPTAGAEHPWLLAFVTSAIACLPVFFGSFIFSICFKNATSNIAYLSANLIGVAIGGLTENICMFSGIKSLAILALFIYGLAYVCWKIGQKNKPLVDVEKASVSS
;
A
#
# COMPACT_ATOMS: atom_id res chain seq x y z
N MET A 1 34.49 -15.45 21.39
CA MET A 1 33.20 -15.99 20.92
C MET A 1 32.00 -15.38 21.67
N LYS A 2 31.94 -15.33 23.02
CA LYS A 2 30.79 -14.72 23.75
C LYS A 2 30.50 -13.27 23.39
N SER A 3 31.55 -12.41 23.16
CA SER A 3 31.40 -11.02 22.79
C SER A 3 30.73 -10.85 21.40
N ASN A 4 31.12 -11.66 20.41
CA ASN A 4 30.57 -11.56 19.04
C ASN A 4 29.09 -11.96 18.97
N ASN A 5 28.66 -12.96 19.79
CA ASN A 5 27.26 -13.36 19.84
C ASN A 5 26.37 -12.27 20.45
N VAL A 6 26.89 -11.52 21.44
CA VAL A 6 26.16 -10.37 22.02
C VAL A 6 25.99 -9.25 20.99
N VAL A 7 27.07 -8.92 20.24
CA VAL A 7 27.02 -7.91 19.18
C VAL A 7 26.04 -8.34 18.08
N PHE A 8 26.09 -9.59 17.65
CA PHE A 8 25.14 -10.16 16.69
C PHE A 8 23.69 -10.00 17.16
N ALA A 9 23.38 -10.40 18.41
CA ALA A 9 22.03 -10.26 18.97
C ALA A 9 21.57 -8.79 19.06
N ARG A 10 22.47 -7.85 19.30
CA ARG A 10 22.15 -6.41 19.33
C ARG A 10 21.86 -5.86 17.94
N ILE A 11 22.66 -6.21 16.92
CA ILE A 11 22.38 -5.86 15.52
C ILE A 11 21.02 -6.42 15.12
N PHE A 12 20.75 -7.69 15.41
CA PHE A 12 19.47 -8.34 15.16
C PHE A 12 18.31 -7.56 15.79
N ALA A 13 18.40 -7.21 17.07
CA ALA A 13 17.32 -6.50 17.78
C ALA A 13 17.10 -5.08 17.25
N VAL A 14 18.18 -4.35 16.90
CA VAL A 14 18.07 -3.01 16.31
C VAL A 14 17.47 -3.09 14.91
N SER A 15 17.88 -4.05 14.09
CA SER A 15 17.34 -4.25 12.73
C SER A 15 15.88 -4.66 12.77
N TRP A 16 15.49 -5.49 13.74
CA TRP A 16 14.10 -5.80 14.03
C TRP A 16 13.30 -4.52 14.32
N LEU A 17 13.82 -3.64 15.20
CA LEU A 17 13.17 -2.35 15.52
C LEU A 17 13.05 -1.47 14.29
N VAL A 18 14.10 -1.34 13.47
CA VAL A 18 14.08 -0.47 12.28
C VAL A 18 12.94 -0.87 11.36
N LEU A 19 12.89 -2.15 10.94
CA LEU A 19 11.89 -2.58 9.96
C LEU A 19 10.50 -2.71 10.57
N PHE A 20 10.39 -3.21 11.81
CA PHE A 20 9.10 -3.25 12.50
C PHE A 20 8.49 -1.85 12.66
N CYS A 21 9.29 -0.87 13.11
CA CYS A 21 8.82 0.52 13.25
C CYS A 21 8.51 1.16 11.90
N GLU A 22 9.29 0.87 10.85
CA GLU A 22 9.03 1.40 9.51
C GLU A 22 7.67 0.95 9.01
N ILE A 23 7.41 -0.36 8.99
CA ILE A 23 6.14 -0.91 8.55
C ILE A 23 4.98 -0.44 9.46
N MET A 24 5.21 -0.43 10.78
CA MET A 24 4.23 0.06 11.76
C MET A 24 3.82 1.51 11.47
N VAL A 25 4.78 2.40 11.25
CA VAL A 25 4.52 3.82 11.03
C VAL A 25 3.85 4.05 9.68
N VAL A 26 4.29 3.38 8.61
CA VAL A 26 3.63 3.44 7.28
C VAL A 26 2.14 3.10 7.42
N ARG A 27 1.85 2.01 8.08
CA ARG A 27 0.46 1.57 8.26
C ARG A 27 -0.33 2.49 9.19
N TRP A 28 0.21 2.82 10.37
CA TRP A 28 -0.49 3.60 11.37
C TRP A 28 -0.78 5.03 10.90
N LEU A 29 0.23 5.72 10.36
CA LEU A 29 0.03 7.07 9.83
C LEU A 29 -0.89 7.08 8.60
N GLY A 30 -0.83 6.05 7.75
CA GLY A 30 -1.76 5.89 6.62
C GLY A 30 -3.22 5.71 7.03
N MET A 31 -3.48 5.21 8.26
CA MET A 31 -4.83 5.10 8.80
C MET A 31 -5.34 6.40 9.43
N GLU A 32 -4.46 7.24 9.97
CA GLU A 32 -4.83 8.43 10.74
C GLU A 32 -4.65 9.73 9.98
N VAL A 33 -3.70 9.79 9.05
CA VAL A 33 -3.33 11.00 8.33
C VAL A 33 -3.58 10.81 6.84
N ARG A 34 -4.63 11.44 6.33
CA ARG A 34 -5.13 11.25 4.96
C ARG A 34 -4.07 11.50 3.88
N VAL A 35 -3.31 12.58 3.99
CA VAL A 35 -2.21 12.90 3.06
C VAL A 35 -1.18 11.79 3.00
N LEU A 36 -0.84 11.17 4.15
CA LEU A 36 0.12 10.07 4.20
C LEU A 36 -0.44 8.74 3.68
N LYS A 37 -1.77 8.55 3.71
CA LYS A 37 -2.42 7.43 3.01
C LYS A 37 -2.22 7.54 1.50
N ALA A 38 -2.33 8.76 0.97
CA ALA A 38 -2.13 9.03 -0.46
C ALA A 38 -0.64 8.91 -0.90
N PHE A 39 0.31 9.09 0.05
CA PHE A 39 1.76 9.06 -0.21
C PHE A 39 2.50 8.12 0.76
N PRO A 40 2.21 6.81 0.78
CA PRO A 40 2.85 5.89 1.71
C PRO A 40 4.38 5.86 1.55
N ASN A 41 4.88 6.03 0.33
CA ASN A 41 6.31 6.07 0.02
C ASN A 41 7.03 7.26 0.65
N LEU A 42 6.33 8.36 0.97
CA LEU A 42 6.92 9.49 1.68
C LEU A 42 7.48 9.06 3.05
N ILE A 43 6.73 8.26 3.79
CA ILE A 43 7.13 7.75 5.11
C ILE A 43 8.36 6.85 4.97
N VAL A 44 8.35 5.94 3.98
CA VAL A 44 9.46 5.03 3.68
C VAL A 44 10.72 5.81 3.32
N ILE A 45 10.61 6.81 2.44
CA ILE A 45 11.74 7.67 2.03
C ILE A 45 12.33 8.41 3.24
N ILE A 46 11.48 9.02 4.09
CA ILE A 46 11.94 9.69 5.32
C ILE A 46 12.65 8.70 6.24
N ALA A 47 12.11 7.51 6.44
CA ALA A 47 12.70 6.47 7.29
C ALA A 47 14.08 6.05 6.76
N LEU A 48 14.21 5.76 5.46
CA LEU A 48 15.45 5.32 4.83
C LEU A 48 16.54 6.39 4.85
N VAL A 49 16.21 7.64 4.45
CA VAL A 49 17.19 8.76 4.47
C VAL A 49 17.60 9.07 5.90
N SER A 50 16.66 9.03 6.86
CA SER A 50 16.95 9.30 8.27
C SER A 50 17.83 8.22 8.89
N THR A 51 17.56 6.94 8.59
CA THR A 51 18.40 5.81 9.00
C THR A 51 19.78 5.95 8.42
N SER A 52 19.90 6.29 7.12
CA SER A 52 21.18 6.57 6.46
C SER A 52 21.93 7.73 7.12
N ALA A 53 21.24 8.84 7.41
CA ALA A 53 21.83 9.97 8.13
C ALA A 53 22.31 9.56 9.53
N GLY A 54 21.58 8.68 10.20
CA GLY A 54 21.97 8.12 11.49
C GLY A 54 23.23 7.25 11.42
N LEU A 55 23.32 6.40 10.40
CA LEU A 55 24.51 5.57 10.13
C LEU A 55 25.78 6.42 9.96
N LEU A 56 25.67 7.56 9.29
CA LEU A 56 26.82 8.45 8.98
C LEU A 56 27.28 9.33 10.15
N VAL A 57 26.54 9.37 11.27
CA VAL A 57 27.00 10.13 12.45
C VAL A 57 28.17 9.41 13.10
N PRO A 58 29.34 10.09 13.30
CA PRO A 58 30.49 9.50 13.95
C PRO A 58 30.10 8.91 15.31
N SER A 59 30.35 7.64 15.53
CA SER A 59 30.12 6.99 16.81
C SER A 59 31.14 7.51 17.82
N GLY A 60 30.75 8.44 18.69
CA GLY A 60 31.53 8.73 19.90
C GLY A 60 31.69 7.43 20.72
N LYS A 61 32.73 7.36 21.56
CA LYS A 61 33.16 6.15 22.30
C LYS A 61 32.07 5.46 23.16
N GLU A 62 30.83 6.00 23.22
CA GLU A 62 29.70 5.42 23.92
C GLU A 62 28.52 5.26 22.94
N GLY A 63 28.31 4.03 22.48
CA GLY A 63 27.15 3.66 21.70
C GLY A 63 25.84 3.91 22.48
N GLY A 64 25.03 4.86 22.03
CA GLY A 64 23.72 5.18 22.64
C GLY A 64 23.82 6.11 23.86
N ASN A 65 24.20 7.36 23.63
CA ASN A 65 24.21 8.39 24.67
C ASN A 65 22.80 8.55 25.27
N LYS A 66 22.70 8.68 26.60
CA LYS A 66 21.42 8.95 27.32
C LYS A 66 20.59 10.05 26.64
N ARG A 67 21.27 11.06 26.05
CA ARG A 67 20.64 12.15 25.30
C ARG A 67 19.91 11.65 24.04
N ASP A 68 20.52 10.75 23.25
CA ASP A 68 19.90 10.19 22.03
C ASP A 68 18.64 9.38 22.36
N LEU A 69 18.73 8.54 23.39
CA LEU A 69 17.57 7.76 23.84
C LEU A 69 16.43 8.66 24.32
N VAL A 70 16.72 9.69 25.11
CA VAL A 70 15.71 10.65 25.59
C VAL A 70 15.09 11.41 24.43
N GLN A 71 15.88 11.87 23.45
CA GLN A 71 15.38 12.54 22.25
C GLN A 71 14.49 11.61 21.42
N GLY A 72 14.87 10.33 21.26
CA GLY A 72 14.05 9.34 20.57
C GLY A 72 12.72 9.08 21.27
N LEU A 73 12.72 8.96 22.59
CA LEU A 73 11.50 8.79 23.38
C LEU A 73 10.60 10.03 23.31
N ILE A 74 11.16 11.24 23.34
CA ILE A 74 10.40 12.48 23.16
C ILE A 74 9.79 12.52 21.75
N ALA A 75 10.58 12.28 20.70
CA ALA A 75 10.09 12.26 19.33
C ALA A 75 8.98 11.21 19.15
N PHE A 76 9.12 10.04 19.78
CA PHE A 76 8.11 9.00 19.77
C PHE A 76 6.82 9.40 20.49
N LEU A 77 6.93 10.04 21.67
CA LEU A 77 5.77 10.59 22.39
C LEU A 77 5.05 11.67 21.58
N VAL A 78 5.80 12.60 20.97
CA VAL A 78 5.24 13.65 20.14
C VAL A 78 4.54 13.06 18.92
N LEU A 79 5.17 12.07 18.26
CA LEU A 79 4.57 11.36 17.14
C LEU A 79 3.24 10.69 17.54
N ILE A 80 3.25 9.92 18.63
CA ILE A 80 2.05 9.26 19.14
C ILE A 80 0.97 10.28 19.50
N SER A 81 1.32 11.34 20.23
CA SER A 81 0.36 12.37 20.60
C SER A 81 -0.24 13.06 19.36
N SER A 82 0.59 13.38 18.37
CA SER A 82 0.13 13.99 17.12
C SER A 82 -0.83 13.07 16.35
N VAL A 83 -0.56 11.76 16.34
CA VAL A 83 -1.43 10.77 15.70
C VAL A 83 -2.73 10.59 16.48
N LEU A 84 -2.67 10.46 17.82
CA LEU A 84 -3.84 10.22 18.65
C LEU A 84 -4.78 11.45 18.70
N PHE A 85 -4.25 12.65 18.55
CA PHE A 85 -5.01 13.90 18.55
C PHE A 85 -5.15 14.51 17.15
N SER A 86 -4.87 13.78 16.10
CA SER A 86 -5.01 14.26 14.71
C SER A 86 -6.45 14.56 14.30
N GLY A 87 -7.44 13.90 14.91
CA GLY A 87 -8.86 14.13 14.64
C GLY A 87 -9.29 15.58 14.87
N PRO A 88 -8.94 16.23 16.01
CA PRO A 88 -9.25 17.64 16.24
C PRO A 88 -8.51 18.61 15.31
N LEU A 89 -7.38 18.21 14.76
CA LEU A 89 -6.57 19.05 13.88
C LEU A 89 -7.03 18.99 12.40
N HIS A 90 -8.09 18.24 12.08
CA HIS A 90 -8.58 18.03 10.71
C HIS A 90 -7.49 17.66 9.69
N LEU A 91 -6.35 17.12 10.15
CA LEU A 91 -5.30 16.60 9.27
C LEU A 91 -5.82 15.50 8.35
N ALA A 92 -6.93 14.87 8.76
CA ALA A 92 -7.64 13.90 7.97
C ALA A 92 -8.47 14.55 6.84
N ASP A 93 -8.89 15.79 7.02
CA ASP A 93 -9.85 16.48 6.15
C ASP A 93 -9.22 17.59 5.30
N SER A 94 -7.90 17.73 5.35
CA SER A 94 -7.17 18.62 4.47
C SER A 94 -7.15 18.08 3.02
N SER A 95 -8.35 17.99 2.42
CA SER A 95 -8.47 18.25 1.03
C SER A 95 -7.87 19.64 0.82
N ILE A 96 -6.77 19.71 0.08
CA ILE A 96 -6.27 20.96 -0.47
C ILE A 96 -7.32 21.36 -1.54
N LYS A 97 -8.51 21.74 -1.08
CA LYS A 97 -9.49 22.41 -1.93
C LYS A 97 -8.98 23.82 -2.13
N ALA A 98 -9.02 24.29 -3.35
CA ALA A 98 -8.75 25.70 -3.67
C ALA A 98 -9.59 26.67 -2.82
N ASP A 99 -10.66 26.17 -2.19
CA ASP A 99 -11.64 26.89 -1.40
C ASP A 99 -11.38 26.87 0.13
N HIS A 100 -10.33 26.18 0.60
CA HIS A 100 -10.01 26.17 2.04
C HIS A 100 -9.29 27.48 2.44
N PRO A 101 -9.63 28.05 3.61
CA PRO A 101 -8.95 29.23 4.09
C PRO A 101 -7.46 28.97 4.30
N ALA A 102 -6.61 29.87 3.84
CA ALA A 102 -5.15 29.79 3.91
C ALA A 102 -4.58 29.33 5.30
N PRO A 103 -5.19 29.67 6.45
CA PRO A 103 -4.74 29.18 7.76
C PRO A 103 -4.83 27.65 7.94
N GLU A 104 -5.84 27.00 7.39
CA GLU A 104 -6.01 25.54 7.52
C GLU A 104 -4.97 24.78 6.69
N VAL A 105 -4.68 25.27 5.48
CA VAL A 105 -3.62 24.72 4.63
C VAL A 105 -2.26 24.87 5.31
N ALA A 106 -1.99 26.03 5.91
CA ALA A 106 -0.76 26.29 6.64
C ALA A 106 -0.62 25.38 7.86
N LEU A 107 -1.70 25.18 8.64
CA LEU A 107 -1.70 24.31 9.79
C LEU A 107 -1.42 22.84 9.40
N SER A 108 -2.03 22.38 8.34
CA SER A 108 -1.81 21.02 7.79
C SER A 108 -0.37 20.82 7.32
N ALA A 109 0.21 21.83 6.67
CA ALA A 109 1.62 21.80 6.25
C ALA A 109 2.57 21.77 7.45
N VAL A 110 2.32 22.59 8.47
CA VAL A 110 3.10 22.60 9.73
C VAL A 110 3.03 21.25 10.44
N ALA A 111 1.85 20.66 10.53
CA ALA A 111 1.67 19.35 11.15
C ALA A 111 2.40 18.24 10.38
N LEU A 112 2.35 18.25 9.04
CA LEU A 112 3.11 17.31 8.21
C LEU A 112 4.62 17.47 8.39
N LEU A 113 5.12 18.70 8.48
CA LEU A 113 6.53 18.97 8.76
C LEU A 113 6.94 18.48 10.16
N MET A 114 6.09 18.69 11.18
CA MET A 114 6.33 18.17 12.54
C MET A 114 6.38 16.64 12.56
N LEU A 115 5.44 15.96 11.92
CA LEU A 115 5.44 14.50 11.78
C LEU A 115 6.72 14.02 11.08
N SER A 116 7.09 14.65 9.97
CA SER A 116 8.32 14.34 9.22
C SER A 116 9.57 14.54 10.08
N ALA A 117 9.63 15.60 10.87
CA ALA A 117 10.73 15.85 11.80
C ALA A 117 10.82 14.79 12.91
N CYS A 118 9.68 14.38 13.48
CA CYS A 118 9.63 13.30 14.47
C CYS A 118 10.12 11.97 13.89
N LEU A 119 9.65 11.61 12.69
CA LEU A 119 10.11 10.43 11.98
C LEU A 119 11.62 10.50 11.69
N TYR A 120 12.10 11.67 11.23
CA TYR A 120 13.53 11.87 10.99
C TYR A 120 14.35 11.63 12.26
N VAL A 121 13.96 12.19 13.39
CA VAL A 121 14.69 12.01 14.66
C VAL A 121 14.65 10.54 15.08
N LEU A 122 13.49 9.89 15.02
CA LEU A 122 13.31 8.49 15.38
C LEU A 122 14.23 7.57 14.59
N PHE A 123 14.14 7.59 13.26
CA PHE A 123 14.90 6.69 12.40
C PHE A 123 16.39 7.05 12.36
N LYS A 124 16.77 8.32 12.52
CA LYS A 124 18.16 8.72 12.69
C LYS A 124 18.80 8.10 13.95
N ILE A 125 18.05 8.04 15.05
CA ILE A 125 18.55 7.41 16.28
C ILE A 125 18.67 5.90 16.10
N LEU A 126 17.71 5.24 15.45
CA LEU A 126 17.81 3.82 15.13
C LEU A 126 19.02 3.53 14.22
N GLY A 127 19.28 4.39 13.22
CA GLY A 127 20.46 4.31 12.38
C GLY A 127 21.78 4.46 13.16
N LYS A 128 21.85 5.42 14.12
CA LYS A 128 23.00 5.55 15.02
C LYS A 128 23.23 4.30 15.89
N LEU A 129 22.16 3.70 16.40
CA LEU A 129 22.26 2.47 17.17
C LEU A 129 22.80 1.30 16.33
N LEU A 130 22.32 1.21 15.09
CA LEU A 130 22.80 0.20 14.15
C LEU A 130 24.30 0.42 13.85
N ALA A 131 24.72 1.65 13.55
CA ALA A 131 26.11 2.00 13.28
C ALA A 131 27.04 1.63 14.43
N ALA A 132 26.64 1.88 15.68
CA ALA A 132 27.43 1.62 16.87
C ALA A 132 27.81 0.14 17.05
N GLU A 133 27.05 -0.77 16.47
CA GLU A 133 27.29 -2.22 16.56
C GLU A 133 27.85 -2.81 15.25
N PHE A 134 27.56 -2.19 14.10
CA PHE A 134 27.79 -2.78 12.79
C PHE A 134 29.27 -2.97 12.45
N ASP A 135 30.13 -2.02 12.82
CA ASP A 135 31.58 -2.10 12.55
C ASP A 135 32.35 -3.04 13.53
N LYS A 136 31.67 -3.57 14.55
CA LYS A 136 32.27 -4.51 15.50
C LYS A 136 32.35 -5.93 14.95
N LEU A 137 31.65 -6.23 13.85
CA LEU A 137 31.67 -7.55 13.19
C LEU A 137 32.18 -7.43 11.75
N LYS A 138 32.62 -8.56 11.19
CA LYS A 138 32.93 -8.63 9.75
C LYS A 138 31.70 -8.24 8.91
N PRO A 139 31.89 -7.54 7.77
CA PRO A 139 30.80 -7.00 6.95
C PRO A 139 29.66 -7.99 6.70
N ILE A 140 30.00 -9.15 6.18
CA ILE A 140 29.04 -10.21 5.84
C ILE A 140 28.27 -10.74 7.07
N VAL A 141 28.93 -10.85 8.22
CA VAL A 141 28.29 -11.34 9.47
C VAL A 141 27.36 -10.28 10.03
N ALA A 142 27.79 -9.01 10.05
CA ALA A 142 26.97 -7.89 10.45
C ALA A 142 25.72 -7.78 9.57
N TYR A 143 25.89 -7.89 8.26
CA TYR A 143 24.79 -7.84 7.29
C TYR A 143 23.85 -9.05 7.42
N SER A 144 24.37 -10.25 7.68
CA SER A 144 23.52 -11.43 7.97
C SER A 144 22.63 -11.21 9.19
N SER A 145 23.19 -10.64 10.28
CA SER A 145 22.41 -10.32 11.47
C SER A 145 21.36 -9.26 11.20
N ASN A 146 21.71 -8.23 10.41
CA ASN A 146 20.78 -7.20 9.98
C ASN A 146 19.61 -7.79 9.19
N LEU A 147 19.87 -8.61 8.19
CA LEU A 147 18.82 -9.24 7.37
C LEU A 147 17.91 -10.16 8.20
N LEU A 148 18.48 -10.99 9.09
CA LEU A 148 17.68 -11.85 9.96
C LEU A 148 16.81 -11.04 10.92
N GLY A 149 17.34 -9.96 11.50
CA GLY A 149 16.57 -9.05 12.33
C GLY A 149 15.43 -8.38 11.55
N SER A 150 15.71 -7.93 10.34
CA SER A 150 14.70 -7.34 9.43
C SER A 150 13.62 -8.35 9.06
N ILE A 151 13.99 -9.59 8.68
CA ILE A 151 13.03 -10.66 8.39
C ILE A 151 12.12 -10.91 9.62
N ALA A 152 12.71 -11.02 10.82
CA ALA A 152 11.93 -11.23 12.03
C ALA A 152 11.01 -10.05 12.35
N GLY A 153 11.45 -8.80 12.11
CA GLY A 153 10.65 -7.58 12.28
C GLY A 153 9.45 -7.55 11.34
N ALA A 154 9.67 -7.81 10.05
CA ALA A 154 8.61 -7.88 9.05
C ALA A 154 7.60 -8.98 9.36
N LEU A 155 8.06 -10.21 9.65
CA LEU A 155 7.20 -11.33 10.01
C LEU A 155 6.37 -11.04 11.27
N SER A 156 6.99 -10.46 12.31
CA SER A 156 6.28 -10.10 13.53
C SER A 156 5.15 -9.12 13.24
N PHE A 157 5.42 -8.09 12.42
CA PHE A 157 4.39 -7.11 12.08
C PHE A 157 3.30 -7.71 11.19
N MET A 158 3.66 -8.56 10.25
CA MET A 158 2.70 -9.27 9.40
C MET A 158 1.73 -10.11 10.25
N ILE A 159 2.25 -10.92 11.17
CA ILE A 159 1.43 -11.78 12.04
C ILE A 159 0.46 -10.95 12.89
N ILE A 160 0.93 -9.91 13.58
CA ILE A 160 0.05 -9.08 14.42
C ILE A 160 -0.96 -8.28 13.59
N SER A 161 -0.62 -7.97 12.35
CA SER A 161 -1.51 -7.33 11.39
C SER A 161 -2.66 -8.23 10.97
N GLU A 162 -2.37 -9.48 10.58
CA GLU A 162 -3.38 -10.48 10.20
C GLU A 162 -4.27 -10.87 11.39
N LEU A 163 -3.71 -10.89 12.60
CA LEU A 163 -4.47 -11.11 13.83
C LEU A 163 -5.34 -9.92 14.25
N CYS A 164 -5.40 -8.86 13.45
CA CYS A 164 -6.16 -7.64 13.74
C CYS A 164 -5.82 -7.00 15.10
N VAL A 165 -4.54 -7.11 15.51
CA VAL A 165 -4.07 -6.63 16.82
C VAL A 165 -3.98 -5.10 16.83
N PRO A 166 -4.51 -4.42 17.86
CA PRO A 166 -4.52 -2.97 17.91
C PRO A 166 -3.16 -2.34 18.24
N PRO A 167 -2.95 -1.04 17.90
CA PRO A 167 -1.67 -0.33 18.02
C PRO A 167 -1.02 -0.34 19.39
N TYR A 168 -1.79 -0.39 20.49
CA TYR A 168 -1.22 -0.43 21.84
C TYR A 168 -0.36 -1.69 22.08
N ILE A 169 -0.63 -2.81 21.40
CA ILE A 169 0.21 -4.02 21.45
C ILE A 169 1.48 -3.81 20.61
N TRP A 170 1.39 -3.11 19.44
CA TRP A 170 2.58 -2.81 18.64
C TRP A 170 3.57 -1.96 19.44
N LEU A 171 3.05 -0.96 20.17
CA LEU A 171 3.85 -0.09 21.03
C LEU A 171 4.47 -0.86 22.20
N ALA A 172 3.75 -1.80 22.79
CA ALA A 172 4.27 -2.66 23.86
C ALA A 172 5.46 -3.52 23.37
N LEU A 173 5.38 -4.08 22.15
CA LEU A 173 6.48 -4.86 21.56
C LEU A 173 7.71 -3.98 21.29
N VAL A 174 7.55 -2.79 20.71
CA VAL A 174 8.64 -1.83 20.51
C VAL A 174 9.29 -1.48 21.85
N GLY A 175 8.49 -1.16 22.88
CA GLY A 175 8.97 -0.85 24.21
C GLY A 175 9.73 -2.00 24.87
N ALA A 176 9.27 -3.24 24.69
CA ALA A 176 9.94 -4.43 25.21
C ALA A 176 11.34 -4.62 24.60
N VAL A 177 11.48 -4.45 23.27
CA VAL A 177 12.79 -4.55 22.60
C VAL A 177 13.70 -3.38 22.99
N LEU A 178 13.18 -2.16 23.09
CA LEU A 178 13.95 -1.02 23.58
C LEU A 178 14.43 -1.25 25.02
N TRP A 179 13.58 -1.77 25.90
CA TRP A 179 13.98 -2.12 27.27
C TRP A 179 15.04 -3.21 27.28
N PHE A 180 14.92 -4.23 26.44
CA PHE A 180 15.95 -5.26 26.29
C PHE A 180 17.32 -4.67 25.93
N LEU A 181 17.35 -3.69 25.03
CA LEU A 181 18.58 -3.03 24.56
C LEU A 181 19.21 -2.11 25.63
N TYR A 182 18.38 -1.38 26.35
CA TYR A 182 18.85 -0.29 27.23
C TYR A 182 18.79 -0.61 28.72
N LYS A 183 17.91 -1.52 29.16
CA LYS A 183 17.71 -1.90 30.57
C LYS A 183 17.42 -0.68 31.49
N LYS A 184 16.67 0.31 31.01
CA LYS A 184 16.34 1.53 31.77
C LYS A 184 14.87 1.60 32.14
N SER A 185 14.56 1.93 33.39
CA SER A 185 13.19 2.02 33.93
C SER A 185 12.33 3.07 33.23
N TYR A 186 12.90 4.20 32.82
CA TYR A 186 12.15 5.23 32.11
C TYR A 186 11.68 4.78 30.72
N VAL A 187 12.32 3.79 30.06
CA VAL A 187 11.81 3.18 28.84
C VAL A 187 10.47 2.48 29.13
N ILE A 188 10.40 1.75 30.23
CA ILE A 188 9.15 1.10 30.67
C ILE A 188 8.08 2.17 30.93
N ALA A 189 8.42 3.20 31.69
CA ALA A 189 7.46 4.27 32.03
C ALA A 189 6.86 4.94 30.79
N VAL A 190 7.72 5.32 29.81
CA VAL A 190 7.25 5.91 28.54
C VAL A 190 6.41 4.91 27.74
N THR A 191 6.83 3.66 27.68
CA THR A 191 6.05 2.62 26.96
C THR A 191 4.66 2.45 27.58
N VAL A 192 4.56 2.39 28.91
CA VAL A 192 3.27 2.27 29.60
C VAL A 192 2.36 3.45 29.31
N VAL A 193 2.90 4.68 29.32
CA VAL A 193 2.13 5.89 28.97
C VAL A 193 1.63 5.80 27.53
N CYS A 194 2.48 5.46 26.55
CA CYS A 194 2.10 5.32 25.15
C CYS A 194 1.03 4.24 24.93
N VAL A 195 1.18 3.10 25.58
CA VAL A 195 0.22 1.98 25.54
C VAL A 195 -1.12 2.42 26.14
N ALA A 196 -1.12 3.07 27.30
CA ALA A 196 -2.35 3.53 27.94
C ALA A 196 -3.08 4.59 27.11
N MET A 197 -2.36 5.58 26.56
CA MET A 197 -2.94 6.59 25.68
C MET A 197 -3.56 5.95 24.43
N SER A 198 -2.83 5.04 23.77
CA SER A 198 -3.31 4.34 22.59
C SER A 198 -4.54 3.47 22.91
N ALA A 199 -4.52 2.72 24.01
CA ALA A 199 -5.66 1.90 24.42
C ALA A 199 -6.92 2.75 24.73
N PHE A 200 -6.75 3.93 25.31
CA PHE A 200 -7.84 4.85 25.59
C PHE A 200 -8.46 5.41 24.29
N VAL A 201 -7.63 5.92 23.39
CA VAL A 201 -8.10 6.55 22.13
C VAL A 201 -8.74 5.55 21.18
N TYR A 202 -8.21 4.33 21.12
CA TYR A 202 -8.70 3.30 20.21
C TYR A 202 -9.73 2.35 20.84
N SER A 203 -10.28 2.72 21.98
CA SER A 203 -11.38 1.96 22.62
C SER A 203 -12.57 1.88 21.66
N GLY A 204 -13.00 0.66 21.32
CA GLY A 204 -14.11 0.41 20.40
C GLY A 204 -13.78 0.51 18.90
N ALA A 205 -12.52 0.73 18.51
CA ALA A 205 -12.07 0.63 17.13
C ALA A 205 -11.51 -0.75 16.84
N TYR A 206 -11.77 -1.25 15.62
CA TYR A 206 -11.21 -2.49 15.09
C TYR A 206 -10.06 -2.15 14.13
N PHE A 207 -8.95 -2.86 14.27
CA PHE A 207 -7.80 -2.72 13.35
C PHE A 207 -7.74 -3.95 12.46
N THR A 208 -7.98 -3.76 11.17
CA THR A 208 -7.93 -4.83 10.16
C THR A 208 -6.62 -4.77 9.39
N PRO A 209 -6.26 -5.75 8.57
CA PRO A 209 -5.12 -5.63 7.67
C PRO A 209 -5.20 -4.42 6.72
N TYR A 210 -6.38 -3.87 6.48
CA TYR A 210 -6.65 -2.83 5.47
C TYR A 210 -6.88 -1.44 6.05
N SER A 211 -7.58 -1.37 7.20
CA SER A 211 -8.06 -0.10 7.74
C SER A 211 -8.34 -0.16 9.24
N LYS A 212 -8.59 1.02 9.82
CA LYS A 212 -9.21 1.16 11.13
C LYS A 212 -10.72 1.30 10.94
N ILE A 213 -11.49 0.35 11.43
CA ILE A 213 -12.96 0.36 11.36
C ILE A 213 -13.55 0.84 12.69
N THR A 214 -14.43 1.82 12.62
CA THR A 214 -15.23 2.26 13.75
C THR A 214 -16.71 2.11 13.39
N VAL A 215 -17.49 1.51 14.29
CA VAL A 215 -18.93 1.31 14.11
C VAL A 215 -19.64 2.26 15.05
N LYS A 216 -20.55 3.09 14.50
CA LYS A 216 -21.41 4.01 15.28
C LYS A 216 -22.86 3.75 14.92
N PRO A 217 -23.82 4.07 15.80
CA PRO A 217 -25.22 4.14 15.40
C PRO A 217 -25.37 5.04 14.17
N ALA A 218 -26.34 4.76 13.32
CA ALA A 218 -26.67 5.68 12.22
C ALA A 218 -27.12 7.05 12.79
N PRO A 219 -27.05 8.15 12.01
CA PRO A 219 -27.59 9.43 12.43
C PRO A 219 -29.02 9.34 12.95
N ALA A 220 -29.36 10.16 13.95
CA ALA A 220 -30.66 10.09 14.62
C ALA A 220 -31.85 10.20 13.65
N GLU A 221 -31.71 11.03 12.63
CA GLU A 221 -32.70 11.22 11.58
C GLU A 221 -32.92 9.93 10.75
N ILE A 222 -31.85 9.19 10.48
CA ILE A 222 -31.94 7.90 9.81
C ILE A 222 -32.60 6.85 10.72
N LEU A 223 -32.21 6.80 12.01
CA LEU A 223 -32.81 5.89 12.98
C LEU A 223 -34.31 6.11 13.14
N ALA A 224 -34.76 7.37 13.02
CA ALA A 224 -36.18 7.72 13.14
C ALA A 224 -37.06 7.17 12.00
N VAL A 225 -36.50 7.06 10.79
CA VAL A 225 -37.27 6.63 9.59
C VAL A 225 -36.93 5.23 9.10
N ASN A 226 -35.84 4.64 9.59
CA ASN A 226 -35.40 3.32 9.14
C ASN A 226 -35.50 2.27 10.26
N ASP A 227 -34.42 1.94 10.93
CA ASP A 227 -34.35 0.91 11.97
C ASP A 227 -33.43 1.35 13.10
N GLN A 228 -33.79 1.05 14.36
CA GLN A 228 -33.00 1.41 15.53
C GLN A 228 -31.63 0.70 15.58
N ASN A 229 -31.49 -0.42 14.86
CA ASN A 229 -30.23 -1.16 14.73
C ASN A 229 -29.37 -0.68 13.55
N SER A 230 -29.85 0.30 12.78
CA SER A 230 -29.08 0.88 11.67
C SER A 230 -27.78 1.49 12.18
N PHE A 231 -26.69 1.28 11.44
CA PHE A 231 -25.36 1.72 11.84
C PHE A 231 -24.59 2.37 10.70
N ALA A 232 -23.59 3.17 11.05
CA ALA A 232 -22.62 3.75 10.16
C ALA A 232 -21.24 3.15 10.41
N LEU A 233 -20.55 2.83 9.33
CA LEU A 233 -19.16 2.38 9.32
C LEU A 233 -18.24 3.52 8.91
N TYR A 234 -17.17 3.69 9.67
CA TYR A 234 -16.11 4.62 9.37
C TYR A 234 -14.83 3.84 9.11
N SER A 235 -14.23 4.07 7.95
CA SER A 235 -12.90 3.57 7.61
C SER A 235 -11.89 4.71 7.72
N ASN A 236 -10.87 4.54 8.56
CA ASN A 236 -9.83 5.55 8.76
C ASN A 236 -10.40 6.95 9.09
N ASN A 237 -11.36 7.01 10.01
CA ASN A 237 -12.10 8.19 10.48
C ASN A 237 -13.08 8.82 9.46
N LEU A 238 -13.24 8.27 8.29
CA LEU A 238 -14.15 8.78 7.27
C LEU A 238 -15.36 7.85 7.14
N TYR A 239 -16.55 8.44 6.96
CA TYR A 239 -17.74 7.67 6.66
C TYR A 239 -17.48 6.82 5.42
N PHE A 240 -17.72 5.52 5.52
CA PHE A 240 -17.45 4.56 4.45
C PHE A 240 -18.76 3.95 3.92
N ASN A 241 -19.57 3.40 4.81
CA ASN A 241 -20.81 2.69 4.48
C ASN A 241 -21.69 2.62 5.74
N GLY A 242 -22.77 1.88 5.68
CA GLY A 242 -23.63 1.62 6.84
C GLY A 242 -24.51 0.40 6.59
N GLY A 243 -25.10 -0.16 7.61
CA GLY A 243 -26.11 -1.20 7.51
C GLY A 243 -27.49 -0.62 7.77
N LEU A 244 -28.38 -0.64 6.79
CA LEU A 244 -29.75 -0.16 6.91
C LEU A 244 -30.75 -1.24 6.56
N ASN A 245 -31.95 -1.12 7.12
CA ASN A 245 -33.08 -1.95 6.73
C ASN A 245 -33.52 -1.58 5.32
N VAL A 246 -33.26 -2.46 4.33
CA VAL A 246 -33.56 -2.22 2.91
C VAL A 246 -35.06 -2.16 2.62
N ASP A 247 -35.91 -2.62 3.54
CA ASP A 247 -37.36 -2.54 3.39
C ASP A 247 -37.94 -1.15 3.68
N LYS A 248 -37.16 -0.31 4.38
CA LYS A 248 -37.53 1.05 4.81
C LYS A 248 -36.70 2.15 4.19
N VAL A 249 -35.93 1.85 3.15
CA VAL A 249 -34.93 2.78 2.58
C VAL A 249 -35.59 3.96 1.85
N ASP A 250 -36.77 3.79 1.28
CA ASP A 250 -37.44 4.87 0.53
C ASP A 250 -37.71 6.12 1.37
N HIS A 251 -37.97 5.96 2.67
CA HIS A 251 -38.17 7.06 3.62
C HIS A 251 -36.92 7.91 3.89
N ILE A 252 -35.72 7.40 3.59
CA ILE A 252 -34.46 8.15 3.80
C ILE A 252 -34.39 9.37 2.90
N ASN A 253 -35.05 9.34 1.76
CA ASN A 253 -35.08 10.48 0.82
C ASN A 253 -35.88 11.69 1.37
N GLU A 254 -36.77 11.47 2.35
CA GLU A 254 -37.61 12.49 2.97
C GLU A 254 -36.85 13.30 4.02
N ILE A 255 -35.69 12.83 4.47
CA ILE A 255 -34.87 13.53 5.50
C ILE A 255 -34.31 14.84 4.94
N GLN A 256 -34.60 15.95 5.57
CA GLN A 256 -34.04 17.26 5.26
C GLN A 256 -32.81 17.56 6.13
N ASN A 257 -31.72 16.81 5.91
CA ASN A 257 -30.46 17.02 6.59
C ASN A 257 -29.33 16.92 5.57
N ASP A 258 -28.38 17.85 5.67
CA ASP A 258 -27.26 18.01 4.75
C ASP A 258 -25.93 17.48 5.32
N SER A 259 -25.95 16.71 6.45
CA SER A 259 -24.72 16.10 6.94
C SER A 259 -24.11 15.15 5.92
N VAL A 260 -22.79 14.99 5.96
CA VAL A 260 -22.04 14.16 5.02
C VAL A 260 -22.52 12.71 5.05
N GLU A 261 -22.85 12.20 6.25
CA GLU A 261 -23.34 10.86 6.46
C GLU A 261 -24.71 10.65 5.83
N VAL A 262 -25.66 11.57 6.05
CA VAL A 262 -27.01 11.50 5.49
C VAL A 262 -26.97 11.61 3.97
N LYS A 263 -26.18 12.57 3.43
CA LYS A 263 -25.95 12.70 1.99
C LYS A 263 -25.35 11.43 1.38
N GLY A 264 -24.33 10.86 2.04
CA GLY A 264 -23.71 9.62 1.63
C GLY A 264 -24.68 8.46 1.61
N MET A 265 -25.48 8.30 2.67
CA MET A 265 -26.51 7.24 2.74
C MET A 265 -27.58 7.43 1.66
N LYS A 266 -28.11 8.64 1.46
CA LYS A 266 -29.07 8.92 0.38
C LYS A 266 -28.50 8.60 -1.01
N ALA A 267 -27.26 8.98 -1.25
CA ALA A 267 -26.58 8.74 -2.53
C ALA A 267 -26.42 7.25 -2.80
N TYR A 268 -25.95 6.49 -1.81
CA TYR A 268 -25.74 5.07 -1.91
C TYR A 268 -27.05 4.30 -2.11
N PHE A 269 -28.02 4.48 -1.20
CA PHE A 269 -29.26 3.68 -1.20
C PHE A 269 -30.19 3.98 -2.37
N GLY A 270 -30.07 5.17 -2.99
CA GLY A 270 -30.89 5.52 -4.14
C GLY A 270 -30.62 4.71 -5.41
N VAL A 271 -29.47 4.09 -5.51
CA VAL A 271 -29.05 3.33 -6.70
C VAL A 271 -28.88 1.82 -6.42
N LEU A 272 -28.96 1.37 -5.18
CA LEU A 272 -28.80 -0.04 -4.80
C LEU A 272 -29.75 -1.01 -5.51
N ARG A 273 -30.96 -0.57 -5.81
CA ARG A 273 -31.96 -1.39 -6.51
C ARG A 273 -31.73 -1.47 -8.03
N VAL A 274 -30.93 -0.57 -8.59
CA VAL A 274 -30.76 -0.44 -10.04
C VAL A 274 -30.27 -1.73 -10.71
N PRO A 275 -29.23 -2.44 -10.20
CA PRO A 275 -28.78 -3.69 -10.80
C PRO A 275 -29.88 -4.72 -10.97
N ILE A 276 -30.73 -4.90 -9.94
CA ILE A 276 -31.82 -5.87 -9.94
C ILE A 276 -32.97 -5.47 -10.88
N MET A 277 -33.22 -4.18 -11.01
CA MET A 277 -34.22 -3.68 -11.96
C MET A 277 -33.84 -3.97 -13.41
N PHE A 278 -32.55 -4.00 -13.72
CA PHE A 278 -32.02 -4.32 -15.05
C PHE A 278 -31.94 -5.81 -15.34
N GLN A 279 -31.82 -6.64 -14.31
CA GLN A 279 -31.78 -8.11 -14.46
C GLN A 279 -32.85 -8.77 -13.60
N PRO A 280 -34.11 -8.76 -14.05
CA PRO A 280 -35.22 -9.32 -13.27
C PRO A 280 -35.11 -10.85 -13.07
N MET A 281 -34.42 -11.57 -13.94
CA MET A 281 -34.10 -13.01 -13.76
C MET A 281 -32.64 -13.12 -13.28
N HIS A 282 -32.44 -13.21 -11.97
CA HIS A 282 -31.14 -13.21 -11.31
C HIS A 282 -31.05 -14.29 -10.21
N ASP A 283 -31.18 -15.55 -10.63
CA ASP A 283 -31.08 -16.68 -9.70
C ASP A 283 -29.73 -16.77 -9.01
N ASP A 284 -28.63 -16.61 -9.77
CA ASP A 284 -27.24 -16.62 -9.29
C ASP A 284 -26.64 -15.22 -9.41
N VAL A 285 -26.34 -14.61 -8.28
CA VAL A 285 -25.79 -13.26 -8.18
C VAL A 285 -24.39 -13.31 -7.57
N LEU A 286 -23.46 -12.54 -8.16
CA LEU A 286 -22.15 -12.26 -7.58
C LEU A 286 -22.08 -10.79 -7.20
N ILE A 287 -21.74 -10.51 -5.95
CA ILE A 287 -21.53 -9.16 -5.44
C ILE A 287 -20.07 -9.00 -5.06
N LEU A 288 -19.36 -8.16 -5.80
CA LEU A 288 -17.96 -7.81 -5.57
C LEU A 288 -17.92 -6.54 -4.71
N GLY A 289 -17.36 -6.66 -3.49
CA GLY A 289 -17.35 -5.58 -2.49
C GLY A 289 -18.67 -5.49 -1.71
N SER A 290 -19.14 -6.61 -1.19
CA SER A 290 -20.47 -6.70 -0.54
C SER A 290 -20.61 -5.80 0.70
N GLY A 291 -19.50 -5.28 1.24
CA GLY A 291 -19.54 -4.46 2.44
C GLY A 291 -20.26 -5.18 3.60
N PRO A 292 -21.05 -4.45 4.40
CA PRO A 292 -21.84 -5.07 5.48
C PRO A 292 -23.07 -5.84 4.98
N GLY A 293 -23.37 -5.85 3.64
CA GLY A 293 -24.38 -6.69 3.04
C GLY A 293 -25.63 -6.01 2.48
N ASN A 294 -25.64 -4.69 2.28
CA ASN A 294 -26.83 -4.00 1.75
C ASN A 294 -27.21 -4.49 0.34
N ASP A 295 -26.23 -4.60 -0.57
CA ASP A 295 -26.44 -5.10 -1.94
C ASP A 295 -26.93 -6.56 -1.91
N VAL A 296 -26.38 -7.37 -1.00
CA VAL A 296 -26.85 -8.75 -0.75
C VAL A 296 -28.29 -8.75 -0.30
N ALA A 297 -28.67 -7.87 0.63
CA ALA A 297 -30.06 -7.77 1.10
C ALA A 297 -31.02 -7.41 -0.05
N TYR A 298 -30.62 -6.51 -0.94
CA TYR A 298 -31.41 -6.17 -2.13
C TYR A 298 -31.51 -7.33 -3.13
N ALA A 299 -30.43 -8.05 -3.40
CA ALA A 299 -30.46 -9.23 -4.27
C ALA A 299 -31.40 -10.30 -3.72
N LEU A 300 -31.34 -10.60 -2.42
CA LEU A 300 -32.21 -11.54 -1.74
C LEU A 300 -33.71 -11.12 -1.76
N LYS A 301 -33.96 -9.82 -1.55
CA LYS A 301 -35.28 -9.21 -1.66
C LYS A 301 -35.85 -9.29 -3.09
N GLY A 302 -34.98 -9.12 -4.07
CA GLY A 302 -35.29 -9.25 -5.50
C GLY A 302 -35.58 -10.68 -5.94
N GLY A 303 -35.35 -11.69 -5.10
CA GLY A 303 -35.67 -13.09 -5.39
C GLY A 303 -34.45 -13.95 -5.77
N ALA A 304 -33.22 -13.49 -5.57
CA ALA A 304 -32.03 -14.30 -5.82
C ALA A 304 -32.08 -15.63 -5.05
N LYS A 305 -31.73 -16.72 -5.73
CA LYS A 305 -31.68 -18.07 -5.12
C LYS A 305 -30.34 -18.34 -4.49
N HIS A 306 -29.28 -17.79 -5.08
CA HIS A 306 -27.90 -17.91 -4.60
C HIS A 306 -27.18 -16.58 -4.77
N VAL A 307 -26.54 -16.09 -3.70
CA VAL A 307 -25.73 -14.88 -3.69
C VAL A 307 -24.32 -15.23 -3.20
N ASP A 308 -23.34 -15.04 -4.06
CA ASP A 308 -21.93 -15.10 -3.65
C ASP A 308 -21.47 -13.67 -3.33
N ALA A 309 -21.19 -13.42 -2.04
CA ALA A 309 -20.78 -12.11 -1.53
C ALA A 309 -19.29 -12.09 -1.25
N VAL A 310 -18.56 -11.25 -1.97
CA VAL A 310 -17.09 -11.11 -1.84
C VAL A 310 -16.77 -9.78 -1.14
N GLU A 311 -16.10 -9.85 0.01
CA GLU A 311 -15.65 -8.69 0.78
C GLU A 311 -14.24 -8.93 1.30
N ILE A 312 -13.38 -7.95 1.12
CA ILE A 312 -11.95 -8.08 1.44
C ILE A 312 -11.69 -7.99 2.96
N ASP A 313 -12.48 -7.21 3.69
CA ASP A 313 -12.24 -6.90 5.10
C ASP A 313 -13.03 -7.84 6.04
N PRO A 314 -12.35 -8.72 6.79
CA PRO A 314 -13.00 -9.69 7.67
C PRO A 314 -13.83 -9.04 8.79
N VAL A 315 -13.47 -7.81 9.21
CA VAL A 315 -14.22 -7.11 10.25
C VAL A 315 -15.51 -6.52 9.70
N ILE A 316 -15.51 -6.02 8.46
CA ILE A 316 -16.74 -5.56 7.79
C ILE A 316 -17.71 -6.72 7.65
N VAL A 317 -17.25 -7.89 7.21
CA VAL A 317 -18.05 -9.13 7.15
C VAL A 317 -18.61 -9.49 8.52
N LYS A 318 -17.76 -9.45 9.57
CA LYS A 318 -18.21 -9.75 10.95
C LYS A 318 -19.30 -8.78 11.40
N VAL A 319 -19.09 -7.49 11.22
CA VAL A 319 -20.07 -6.45 11.59
C VAL A 319 -21.38 -6.64 10.81
N GLY A 320 -21.31 -6.94 9.50
CA GLY A 320 -22.49 -7.25 8.68
C GLY A 320 -23.29 -8.45 9.20
N LYS A 321 -22.59 -9.54 9.56
CA LYS A 321 -23.23 -10.74 10.14
C LYS A 321 -23.87 -10.49 11.52
N GLU A 322 -23.24 -9.65 12.34
CA GLU A 322 -23.68 -9.42 13.72
C GLU A 322 -24.72 -8.30 13.86
N LYS A 323 -24.70 -7.30 12.97
CA LYS A 323 -25.43 -6.05 13.19
C LYS A 323 -26.37 -5.63 12.06
N HIS A 324 -26.28 -6.20 10.86
CA HIS A 324 -27.12 -5.75 9.76
C HIS A 324 -28.62 -6.06 10.01
N PRO A 325 -29.51 -5.06 9.90
CA PRO A 325 -30.93 -5.23 10.25
C PRO A 325 -31.64 -6.35 9.50
N ASN A 326 -31.28 -6.63 8.25
CA ASN A 326 -31.88 -7.69 7.42
C ASN A 326 -31.10 -9.02 7.49
N ASN A 327 -29.97 -9.10 8.20
CA ASN A 327 -29.12 -10.31 8.32
C ASN A 327 -28.72 -10.97 6.99
N PRO A 328 -28.38 -10.25 5.91
CA PRO A 328 -28.20 -10.82 4.58
C PRO A 328 -26.99 -11.76 4.47
N LEU A 329 -25.91 -11.50 5.23
CA LEU A 329 -24.70 -12.32 5.20
C LEU A 329 -24.81 -13.63 6.00
N THR A 330 -25.94 -13.85 6.68
CA THR A 330 -26.27 -15.11 7.39
C THR A 330 -27.46 -15.82 6.77
N ASP A 331 -28.06 -15.27 5.70
CA ASP A 331 -29.14 -15.94 4.95
C ASP A 331 -28.60 -17.24 4.32
N PRO A 332 -29.34 -18.36 4.38
CA PRO A 332 -28.91 -19.65 3.79
C PRO A 332 -28.60 -19.60 2.29
N ARG A 333 -29.13 -18.62 1.57
CA ARG A 333 -28.88 -18.41 0.13
C ARG A 333 -27.58 -17.67 -0.14
N THR A 334 -26.91 -17.14 0.90
CA THR A 334 -25.68 -16.33 0.77
C THR A 334 -24.45 -17.15 1.13
N THR A 335 -23.45 -17.16 0.23
CA THR A 335 -22.11 -17.64 0.52
C THR A 335 -21.16 -16.45 0.58
N VAL A 336 -20.47 -16.28 1.72
CA VAL A 336 -19.55 -15.15 1.93
C VAL A 336 -18.11 -15.60 1.75
N PHE A 337 -17.39 -14.89 0.87
CA PHE A 337 -15.97 -15.06 0.61
C PHE A 337 -15.20 -13.83 1.14
N THR A 338 -14.28 -14.07 2.09
CA THR A 338 -13.44 -12.98 2.63
C THR A 338 -12.12 -12.94 1.86
N GLU A 339 -12.14 -12.31 0.70
CA GLU A 339 -11.00 -12.21 -0.20
C GLU A 339 -11.13 -11.03 -1.18
N ASP A 340 -10.06 -10.72 -1.88
CA ASP A 340 -10.05 -9.68 -2.90
C ASP A 340 -10.87 -10.08 -4.14
N ALA A 341 -11.67 -9.15 -4.66
CA ALA A 341 -12.57 -9.37 -5.79
C ALA A 341 -11.85 -9.84 -7.06
N ARG A 342 -10.66 -9.30 -7.35
CA ARG A 342 -9.86 -9.69 -8.51
C ARG A 342 -9.30 -11.11 -8.36
N SER A 343 -8.89 -11.46 -7.13
CA SER A 343 -8.43 -12.81 -6.77
C SER A 343 -9.56 -13.82 -6.90
N PHE A 344 -10.75 -13.52 -6.36
CA PHE A 344 -11.93 -14.36 -6.48
C PHE A 344 -12.28 -14.69 -7.93
N LEU A 345 -12.36 -13.66 -8.80
CA LEU A 345 -12.62 -13.82 -10.23
C LEU A 345 -11.58 -14.68 -10.95
N ARG A 346 -10.37 -14.81 -10.41
CA ARG A 346 -9.33 -15.66 -10.99
C ARG A 346 -9.55 -17.14 -10.71
N TYR A 347 -10.08 -17.48 -9.53
CA TYR A 347 -10.21 -18.87 -9.08
C TYR A 347 -11.61 -19.43 -9.23
N SER A 348 -12.65 -18.59 -9.21
CA SER A 348 -14.01 -18.99 -9.45
C SER A 348 -14.21 -19.51 -10.88
N LYS A 349 -15.08 -20.51 -11.02
CA LYS A 349 -15.54 -21.04 -12.34
C LYS A 349 -17.05 -20.92 -12.48
N LYS A 350 -17.74 -20.37 -11.48
CA LYS A 350 -19.19 -20.23 -11.47
C LYS A 350 -19.62 -19.13 -12.44
N LEU A 351 -20.78 -19.35 -13.09
CA LEU A 351 -21.40 -18.38 -14.00
C LEU A 351 -22.61 -17.76 -13.29
N TYR A 352 -22.82 -16.46 -13.52
CA TYR A 352 -23.83 -15.67 -12.84
C TYR A 352 -24.80 -15.01 -13.82
N ASP A 353 -26.03 -14.80 -13.37
CA ASP A 353 -27.04 -14.00 -14.07
C ASP A 353 -26.74 -12.50 -13.89
N LEU A 354 -26.28 -12.13 -12.70
CA LEU A 354 -25.90 -10.75 -12.35
C LEU A 354 -24.54 -10.74 -11.65
N VAL A 355 -23.63 -9.88 -12.12
CA VAL A 355 -22.41 -9.55 -11.40
C VAL A 355 -22.42 -8.05 -11.08
N GLU A 356 -22.31 -7.72 -9.81
CA GLU A 356 -22.33 -6.34 -9.34
C GLU A 356 -20.97 -5.93 -8.77
N PHE A 357 -20.41 -4.82 -9.29
CA PHE A 357 -19.36 -4.07 -8.62
C PHE A 357 -20.00 -3.08 -7.66
N ALA A 358 -20.12 -3.50 -6.40
CA ALA A 358 -20.86 -2.82 -5.37
C ALA A 358 -19.99 -1.77 -4.65
N TYR A 359 -19.77 -0.63 -5.26
CA TYR A 359 -18.96 0.46 -4.67
C TYR A 359 -17.61 -0.05 -4.10
N LEU A 360 -16.86 -0.78 -4.88
CA LEU A 360 -15.52 -1.31 -4.50
C LEU A 360 -14.49 -0.24 -4.16
N ASP A 361 -14.86 1.02 -4.34
CA ASP A 361 -14.04 2.14 -3.94
C ASP A 361 -14.24 2.46 -2.45
N PRO A 362 -13.17 2.66 -1.68
CA PRO A 362 -13.26 3.16 -0.32
C PRO A 362 -13.76 4.62 -0.24
N GLY A 363 -14.76 5.01 -1.02
CA GLY A 363 -15.62 6.22 -1.01
C GLY A 363 -15.03 7.59 -0.58
N ASN A 364 -13.86 7.58 -0.04
CA ASN A 364 -13.22 8.66 0.68
C ASN A 364 -11.99 9.22 -0.04
N THR A 365 -11.75 8.78 -1.28
CA THR A 365 -10.57 9.18 -2.06
C THR A 365 -10.84 10.34 -3.02
N ILE A 366 -12.09 10.86 -3.04
CA ILE A 366 -12.54 11.83 -4.05
C ILE A 366 -12.14 13.28 -3.74
N ASP A 367 -11.26 13.49 -2.79
CA ASP A 367 -10.68 14.83 -2.63
C ASP A 367 -9.48 15.00 -3.57
N SER A 368 -9.40 16.17 -4.17
CA SER A 368 -8.38 16.57 -5.16
C SER A 368 -6.92 16.40 -4.72
N ALA A 369 -6.68 16.13 -3.45
CA ALA A 369 -5.35 15.80 -2.91
C ALA A 369 -5.03 14.29 -2.93
N SER A 370 -6.02 13.42 -3.16
CA SER A 370 -5.81 11.97 -3.34
C SER A 370 -5.39 11.59 -4.76
N LEU A 371 -4.88 12.54 -5.52
CA LEU A 371 -4.41 12.45 -6.91
C LEU A 371 -3.25 11.49 -7.15
N VAL A 372 -3.04 10.52 -6.23
CA VAL A 372 -1.82 9.77 -6.19
C VAL A 372 -2.10 8.30 -6.36
N ARG A 373 -1.13 7.65 -6.84
CA ARG A 373 -0.95 6.24 -7.10
C ARG A 373 -1.71 5.33 -6.13
N VAL A 374 -2.99 5.14 -6.40
CA VAL A 374 -3.76 4.02 -5.87
C VAL A 374 -3.96 3.07 -7.05
N ASP A 375 -3.19 1.99 -7.06
CA ASP A 375 -3.31 0.94 -8.07
C ASP A 375 -4.68 0.27 -7.90
N ASN A 376 -5.57 0.45 -8.86
CA ASN A 376 -6.93 -0.08 -8.78
C ASN A 376 -7.18 -1.14 -9.85
N PHE A 377 -6.67 -2.35 -9.61
CA PHE A 377 -6.74 -3.47 -10.55
C PHE A 377 -8.14 -4.04 -10.76
N VAL A 378 -9.08 -3.70 -9.91
CA VAL A 378 -10.45 -4.20 -10.03
C VAL A 378 -11.20 -3.57 -11.20
N TYR A 379 -10.78 -2.39 -11.62
CA TYR A 379 -11.42 -1.64 -12.72
C TYR A 379 -10.61 -1.63 -14.03
N THR A 380 -9.69 -2.56 -14.23
CA THR A 380 -8.91 -2.65 -15.48
C THR A 380 -9.66 -3.40 -16.58
N VAL A 381 -9.22 -3.20 -17.83
CA VAL A 381 -9.76 -3.93 -19.00
C VAL A 381 -9.71 -5.44 -18.78
N GLU A 382 -8.63 -5.95 -18.19
CA GLU A 382 -8.44 -7.37 -17.91
C GLU A 382 -9.42 -7.86 -16.83
N SER A 383 -9.72 -7.02 -15.82
CA SER A 383 -10.74 -7.32 -14.81
C SER A 383 -12.13 -7.43 -15.41
N ILE A 384 -12.51 -6.43 -16.20
CA ILE A 384 -13.82 -6.43 -16.87
C ILE A 384 -13.97 -7.64 -17.80
N LYS A 385 -12.90 -8.00 -18.55
CA LYS A 385 -12.91 -9.23 -19.35
C LYS A 385 -13.08 -10.50 -18.50
N SER A 386 -12.47 -10.53 -17.32
CA SER A 386 -12.66 -11.64 -16.38
C SER A 386 -14.12 -11.74 -15.94
N VAL A 387 -14.77 -10.61 -15.63
CA VAL A 387 -16.20 -10.59 -15.29
C VAL A 387 -17.07 -11.09 -16.46
N LEU A 388 -16.79 -10.65 -17.69
CA LEU A 388 -17.51 -11.13 -18.89
C LEU A 388 -17.47 -12.66 -19.02
N ASN A 389 -16.34 -13.29 -18.65
CA ASN A 389 -16.19 -14.73 -18.66
C ASN A 389 -16.97 -15.46 -17.55
N HIS A 390 -17.46 -14.73 -16.54
CA HIS A 390 -18.29 -15.26 -15.45
C HIS A 390 -19.78 -14.99 -15.65
N LEU A 391 -20.17 -14.40 -16.78
CA LEU A 391 -21.58 -14.19 -17.09
C LEU A 391 -22.20 -15.38 -17.83
N LYS A 392 -23.42 -15.73 -17.45
CA LYS A 392 -24.28 -16.63 -18.24
C LYS A 392 -24.62 -15.99 -19.60
N PRO A 393 -25.17 -16.75 -20.58
CA PRO A 393 -25.48 -16.23 -21.92
C PRO A 393 -26.35 -14.96 -21.96
N ASN A 394 -27.23 -14.77 -20.95
CA ASN A 394 -28.08 -13.58 -20.79
C ASN A 394 -27.67 -12.77 -19.53
N GLY A 395 -26.48 -13.02 -19.02
CA GLY A 395 -26.01 -12.34 -17.82
C GLY A 395 -25.64 -10.89 -18.05
N VAL A 396 -25.81 -10.09 -16.99
CA VAL A 396 -25.50 -8.64 -16.96
C VAL A 396 -24.48 -8.38 -15.86
N ALA A 397 -23.54 -7.50 -16.13
CA ALA A 397 -22.69 -6.93 -15.10
C ALA A 397 -23.00 -5.43 -14.93
N THR A 398 -22.97 -4.96 -13.69
CA THR A 398 -23.16 -3.56 -13.32
C THR A 398 -21.98 -3.04 -12.54
N LEU A 399 -21.55 -1.83 -12.87
CA LEU A 399 -20.50 -1.11 -12.17
C LEU A 399 -21.09 0.21 -11.66
N ILE A 400 -21.11 0.38 -10.34
CA ILE A 400 -21.63 1.59 -9.69
C ILE A 400 -20.47 2.35 -9.08
N PHE A 401 -20.42 3.65 -9.35
CA PHE A 401 -19.35 4.52 -8.86
C PHE A 401 -19.87 5.92 -8.56
N THR A 402 -19.28 6.61 -7.57
CA THR A 402 -19.72 7.95 -7.16
C THR A 402 -18.58 8.95 -7.26
N THR A 403 -18.83 10.11 -7.88
CA THR A 403 -17.91 11.26 -7.91
C THR A 403 -18.69 12.56 -7.67
N PRO A 404 -18.02 13.67 -7.31
CA PRO A 404 -18.70 14.95 -7.10
C PRO A 404 -19.32 15.56 -8.34
N SER A 405 -18.93 15.13 -9.54
CA SER A 405 -19.37 15.74 -10.81
C SER A 405 -19.52 14.71 -11.93
N VAL A 406 -20.53 14.92 -12.78
CA VAL A 406 -20.76 14.15 -14.02
C VAL A 406 -19.62 14.29 -15.04
N ASP A 407 -18.92 15.41 -15.02
CA ASP A 407 -17.77 15.68 -15.92
C ASP A 407 -16.47 15.09 -15.41
N SER A 408 -16.54 14.28 -14.32
CA SER A 408 -15.37 13.67 -13.72
C SER A 408 -14.59 12.82 -14.73
N PHE A 409 -13.28 13.05 -14.81
CA PHE A 409 -12.37 12.22 -15.60
C PHE A 409 -12.43 10.73 -15.17
N ILE A 410 -12.82 10.45 -13.93
CA ILE A 410 -12.99 9.10 -13.41
C ILE A 410 -14.12 8.38 -14.15
N TYR A 411 -15.26 9.05 -14.38
CA TYR A 411 -16.38 8.47 -15.14
C TYR A 411 -15.99 8.18 -16.58
N GLN A 412 -15.29 9.11 -17.23
CA GLN A 412 -14.79 8.92 -18.60
C GLN A 412 -13.86 7.72 -18.66
N ARG A 413 -12.95 7.59 -17.69
CA ARG A 413 -11.97 6.52 -17.62
C ARG A 413 -12.63 5.15 -17.40
N LEU A 414 -13.58 5.06 -16.47
CA LEU A 414 -14.36 3.84 -16.23
C LEU A 414 -15.14 3.44 -17.48
N TYR A 415 -15.83 4.39 -18.11
CA TYR A 415 -16.57 4.15 -19.36
C TYR A 415 -15.67 3.61 -20.47
N LYS A 416 -14.53 4.28 -20.71
CA LYS A 416 -13.54 3.88 -21.72
C LYS A 416 -12.92 2.52 -21.42
N THR A 417 -12.75 2.18 -20.16
CA THR A 417 -12.22 0.87 -19.76
C THR A 417 -13.22 -0.24 -20.07
N VAL A 418 -14.49 -0.04 -19.75
CA VAL A 418 -15.54 -1.02 -20.07
C VAL A 418 -15.73 -1.11 -21.60
N GLU A 419 -15.73 0.01 -22.33
CA GLU A 419 -15.76 0.03 -23.79
C GLU A 419 -14.63 -0.80 -24.41
N ALA A 420 -13.38 -0.58 -23.94
CA ALA A 420 -12.21 -1.32 -24.43
C ALA A 420 -12.27 -2.82 -24.11
N ALA A 421 -12.85 -3.19 -22.96
CA ALA A 421 -13.02 -4.59 -22.59
C ALA A 421 -14.09 -5.31 -23.42
N CYS A 422 -15.23 -4.63 -23.67
CA CYS A 422 -16.37 -5.19 -24.39
C CYS A 422 -16.23 -5.09 -25.91
N GLY A 423 -15.34 -4.22 -26.43
CA GLY A 423 -15.21 -3.92 -27.85
C GLY A 423 -16.37 -3.12 -28.45
N LYS A 424 -17.27 -2.62 -27.61
CA LYS A 424 -18.43 -1.78 -27.96
C LYS A 424 -18.76 -0.83 -26.83
N PRO A 425 -19.41 0.32 -27.10
CA PRO A 425 -19.86 1.23 -26.07
C PRO A 425 -20.76 0.52 -25.03
N PRO A 426 -20.50 0.68 -23.73
CA PRO A 426 -21.38 0.17 -22.70
C PRO A 426 -22.64 1.01 -22.58
N ILE A 427 -23.66 0.49 -21.93
CA ILE A 427 -24.83 1.24 -21.52
C ILE A 427 -24.51 1.90 -20.20
N ALA A 428 -24.60 3.22 -20.13
CA ALA A 428 -24.29 3.94 -18.92
C ALA A 428 -25.32 5.05 -18.62
N TYR A 429 -25.55 5.25 -17.33
CA TYR A 429 -26.44 6.28 -16.81
C TYR A 429 -25.77 6.99 -15.65
N THR A 430 -26.09 8.28 -15.50
CA THR A 430 -25.86 8.98 -14.24
C THR A 430 -27.16 9.09 -13.47
N ALA A 431 -27.07 9.01 -12.15
CA ALA A 431 -28.18 9.17 -11.23
C ALA A 431 -27.93 10.37 -10.31
N ARG A 432 -29.01 10.92 -9.75
CA ARG A 432 -28.97 11.95 -8.70
C ARG A 432 -28.15 13.18 -9.07
N GLY A 433 -28.49 13.81 -10.17
CA GLY A 433 -27.82 15.02 -10.63
C GLY A 433 -26.36 14.80 -11.06
N GLY A 434 -26.01 13.56 -11.46
CA GLY A 434 -24.68 13.24 -11.98
C GLY A 434 -23.64 12.82 -10.94
N VAL A 435 -24.05 12.63 -9.68
CA VAL A 435 -23.13 12.22 -8.59
C VAL A 435 -22.79 10.73 -8.63
N THR A 436 -23.65 9.90 -9.21
CA THR A 436 -23.42 8.46 -9.33
C THR A 436 -23.49 8.02 -10.78
N ILE A 437 -22.55 7.20 -11.25
CA ILE A 437 -22.62 6.51 -12.53
C ILE A 437 -22.94 5.04 -12.32
N VAL A 438 -23.81 4.52 -13.20
CA VAL A 438 -24.10 3.09 -13.34
C VAL A 438 -23.73 2.68 -14.75
N ILE A 439 -22.75 1.82 -14.91
CA ILE A 439 -22.32 1.27 -16.20
C ILE A 439 -22.75 -0.19 -16.28
N MET A 440 -23.47 -0.54 -17.36
CA MET A 440 -23.93 -1.88 -17.61
C MET A 440 -23.29 -2.48 -18.84
N PHE A 441 -22.93 -3.75 -18.74
CA PHE A 441 -22.30 -4.49 -19.82
C PHE A 441 -22.59 -5.99 -19.71
N GLY A 442 -22.24 -6.72 -20.74
CA GLY A 442 -22.49 -8.17 -20.81
C GLY A 442 -23.45 -8.55 -21.92
N PRO A 443 -23.67 -9.86 -22.12
CA PRO A 443 -24.54 -10.36 -23.20
C PRO A 443 -26.01 -9.95 -23.05
N GLY A 444 -26.50 -9.88 -21.81
CA GLY A 444 -27.89 -9.52 -21.50
C GLY A 444 -28.12 -8.03 -21.31
N ALA A 445 -27.08 -7.18 -21.41
CA ALA A 445 -27.23 -5.75 -21.15
C ALA A 445 -28.13 -5.10 -22.22
N HIS A 446 -29.16 -4.38 -21.78
CA HIS A 446 -30.11 -3.65 -22.62
C HIS A 446 -30.43 -2.27 -22.01
N PRO A 447 -30.85 -1.28 -22.82
CA PRO A 447 -31.21 0.03 -22.30
C PRO A 447 -32.36 -0.03 -21.27
N ALA A 448 -32.32 0.90 -20.31
CA ALA A 448 -33.37 1.05 -19.32
C ALA A 448 -34.72 1.37 -19.98
N SER A 449 -35.80 0.81 -19.46
CA SER A 449 -37.14 1.27 -19.81
C SER A 449 -37.38 2.70 -19.27
N PRO A 450 -38.30 3.48 -19.88
CA PRO A 450 -38.63 4.78 -19.36
C PRO A 450 -39.06 4.80 -17.90
N ASP A 451 -39.73 3.72 -17.42
CA ASP A 451 -40.17 3.57 -16.04
C ASP A 451 -38.98 3.41 -15.09
N ILE A 452 -37.98 2.61 -15.49
CA ILE A 452 -36.73 2.46 -14.73
C ILE A 452 -35.96 3.78 -14.69
N MET A 453 -35.85 4.45 -15.82
CA MET A 453 -35.16 5.75 -15.88
C MET A 453 -35.80 6.77 -14.93
N ALA A 454 -37.13 6.85 -14.94
CA ALA A 454 -37.89 7.80 -14.09
C ALA A 454 -37.80 7.42 -12.61
N SER A 455 -37.93 6.11 -12.26
CA SER A 455 -37.96 5.65 -10.87
C SER A 455 -36.62 5.77 -10.15
N ALA A 456 -35.51 5.71 -10.86
CA ALA A 456 -34.13 5.80 -10.33
C ALA A 456 -33.43 7.11 -10.70
N ASP A 457 -34.12 8.09 -11.28
CA ASP A 457 -33.59 9.38 -11.72
C ASP A 457 -32.33 9.21 -12.59
N LEU A 458 -32.47 8.35 -13.62
CA LEU A 458 -31.35 8.01 -14.51
C LEU A 458 -31.32 8.89 -15.74
N VAL A 459 -30.15 9.41 -16.05
CA VAL A 459 -29.86 10.19 -17.26
C VAL A 459 -28.76 9.49 -18.07
N SER A 460 -28.93 9.34 -19.38
CA SER A 460 -27.96 8.65 -20.23
C SER A 460 -26.57 9.30 -20.16
N TYR A 461 -25.55 8.49 -20.11
CA TYR A 461 -24.14 8.91 -20.12
C TYR A 461 -23.39 8.24 -21.30
N PRO A 462 -22.48 8.91 -21.98
CA PRO A 462 -22.15 10.35 -21.84
C PRO A 462 -23.27 11.26 -22.36
N PRO A 463 -23.38 12.50 -21.83
CA PRO A 463 -24.32 13.49 -22.40
C PRO A 463 -23.99 13.78 -23.86
N PRO A 464 -24.99 14.14 -24.67
CA PRO A 464 -24.78 14.49 -26.07
C PRO A 464 -23.71 15.57 -26.26
N GLY A 465 -22.74 15.32 -27.16
CA GLY A 465 -21.64 16.23 -27.43
C GLY A 465 -20.44 16.16 -26.50
N MET A 466 -20.47 15.33 -25.44
CA MET A 466 -19.32 15.12 -24.58
C MET A 466 -18.25 14.32 -25.31
N VAL A 467 -17.01 14.81 -25.31
CA VAL A 467 -15.85 14.10 -25.85
C VAL A 467 -15.13 13.39 -24.70
N LEU A 468 -14.97 12.08 -24.81
CA LEU A 468 -14.30 11.26 -23.81
C LEU A 468 -12.81 11.13 -24.18
N ASN A 469 -11.94 11.84 -23.46
CA ASN A 469 -10.50 11.93 -23.76
C ASN A 469 -9.63 11.08 -22.82
N GLU A 470 -10.21 10.48 -21.77
CA GLU A 470 -9.45 9.71 -20.81
C GLU A 470 -9.03 8.34 -21.34
N PRO A 471 -7.82 7.85 -21.01
CA PRO A 471 -7.38 6.53 -21.40
C PRO A 471 -8.12 5.44 -20.64
N ALA A 472 -8.26 4.26 -21.26
CA ALA A 472 -8.71 3.05 -20.58
C ALA A 472 -7.64 2.54 -19.62
N MET A 473 -8.05 2.00 -18.46
CA MET A 473 -7.15 1.39 -17.50
C MET A 473 -6.81 -0.04 -17.89
N THR A 474 -5.54 -0.40 -17.71
CA THR A 474 -5.03 -1.76 -17.93
C THR A 474 -4.27 -2.24 -16.70
N ASP A 475 -3.96 -3.53 -16.62
CA ASP A 475 -3.10 -4.07 -15.55
C ASP A 475 -1.69 -3.48 -15.59
N ASP A 476 -1.26 -2.89 -16.70
CA ASP A 476 -0.01 -2.12 -16.79
C ASP A 476 -0.16 -0.65 -16.38
N TRP A 477 -1.37 -0.11 -16.45
CA TRP A 477 -1.68 1.28 -16.08
C TRP A 477 -3.01 1.36 -15.29
N PRO A 478 -3.04 0.95 -14.00
CA PRO A 478 -4.27 0.83 -13.19
C PRO A 478 -4.59 2.08 -12.37
N PHE A 479 -4.31 3.29 -12.89
CA PHE A 479 -4.37 4.53 -12.11
C PHE A 479 -5.69 5.27 -12.30
N LEU A 480 -6.76 4.80 -11.63
CA LEU A 480 -8.11 5.37 -11.71
C LEU A 480 -8.16 6.86 -11.32
N TYR A 481 -7.47 7.21 -10.24
CA TYR A 481 -7.53 8.54 -9.62
C TYR A 481 -6.45 9.51 -10.11
N LEU A 482 -5.55 9.10 -10.97
CA LEU A 482 -4.47 9.96 -11.45
C LEU A 482 -5.04 11.04 -12.38
N ALA A 483 -5.17 12.27 -11.88
CA ALA A 483 -5.50 13.41 -12.71
C ALA A 483 -4.30 13.80 -13.59
N LEU A 484 -4.44 13.70 -14.90
CA LEU A 484 -3.42 14.10 -15.87
C LEU A 484 -3.42 15.62 -16.14
N ASN A 485 -4.09 16.41 -15.29
CA ASN A 485 -4.08 17.85 -15.42
C ASN A 485 -2.74 18.45 -14.91
N PRO A 486 -2.27 19.56 -15.51
CA PRO A 486 -0.98 20.16 -15.14
C PRO A 486 -0.87 20.56 -13.66
N LEU A 487 -1.96 21.07 -13.07
CA LEU A 487 -1.97 21.52 -11.67
C LEU A 487 -1.81 20.35 -10.68
N GLY A 488 -2.51 19.25 -10.92
CA GLY A 488 -2.37 18.03 -10.12
C GLY A 488 -0.95 17.47 -10.20
N LEU A 489 -0.37 17.41 -11.38
CA LEU A 489 0.99 16.94 -11.61
C LEU A 489 2.05 17.83 -10.93
N ILE A 490 1.88 19.15 -10.99
CA ILE A 490 2.78 20.11 -10.32
C ILE A 490 2.69 19.95 -8.80
N THR A 491 1.49 19.85 -8.25
CA THR A 491 1.30 19.64 -6.79
C THR A 491 1.97 18.36 -6.34
N TYR A 492 1.79 17.29 -7.11
CA TYR A 492 2.45 16.02 -6.85
C TYR A 492 3.98 16.11 -6.91
N ALA A 493 4.50 16.74 -7.96
CA ALA A 493 5.94 16.94 -8.12
C ALA A 493 6.53 17.78 -6.99
N LEU A 494 5.83 18.82 -6.52
CA LEU A 494 6.24 19.64 -5.38
C LEU A 494 6.27 18.83 -4.07
N LEU A 495 5.26 18.01 -3.81
CA LEU A 495 5.23 17.16 -2.62
C LEU A 495 6.39 16.14 -2.63
N LEU A 496 6.65 15.50 -3.76
CA LEU A 496 7.80 14.61 -3.93
C LEU A 496 9.13 15.37 -3.76
N PHE A 497 9.25 16.54 -4.37
CA PHE A 497 10.46 17.37 -4.26
C PHE A 497 10.73 17.76 -2.80
N VAL A 498 9.74 18.24 -2.07
CA VAL A 498 9.89 18.59 -0.65
C VAL A 498 10.26 17.35 0.18
N SER A 499 9.66 16.21 -0.11
CA SER A 499 9.91 14.94 0.58
C SER A 499 11.36 14.45 0.44
N VAL A 500 12.03 14.83 -0.65
CA VAL A 500 13.44 14.49 -0.90
C VAL A 500 14.37 15.57 -0.41
N VAL A 501 14.08 16.81 -0.78
CA VAL A 501 14.99 17.93 -0.53
C VAL A 501 15.18 18.13 0.97
N VAL A 502 14.12 18.03 1.75
CA VAL A 502 14.21 18.20 3.21
C VAL A 502 15.10 17.12 3.86
N PRO A 503 14.89 15.82 3.67
CA PRO A 503 15.80 14.81 4.21
C PRO A 503 17.23 14.89 3.68
N VAL A 504 17.42 15.19 2.39
CA VAL A 504 18.75 15.34 1.80
C VAL A 504 19.49 16.56 2.38
N LEU A 505 18.82 17.69 2.53
CA LEU A 505 19.39 18.86 3.19
C LEU A 505 19.78 18.54 4.64
N LEU A 506 18.89 17.89 5.40
CA LEU A 506 19.18 17.47 6.77
C LEU A 506 20.38 16.52 6.83
N MET A 507 20.56 15.68 5.82
CA MET A 507 21.71 14.79 5.69
C MET A 507 23.00 15.56 5.37
N VAL A 508 22.98 16.50 4.42
CA VAL A 508 24.12 17.35 4.05
C VAL A 508 24.59 18.19 5.24
N PHE A 509 23.65 18.75 6.01
CA PHE A 509 23.98 19.50 7.24
C PHE A 509 24.51 18.63 8.38
N SER A 510 24.43 17.30 8.29
CA SER A 510 24.91 16.38 9.34
C SER A 510 26.44 16.18 9.35
N LYS A 511 27.21 16.82 8.44
CA LYS A 511 28.66 16.75 8.33
C LYS A 511 29.23 15.32 8.45
N ALA A 512 28.82 14.45 7.53
CA ALA A 512 29.29 13.07 7.51
C ALA A 512 30.72 12.97 6.89
N ASP A 513 31.66 12.42 7.66
CA ASP A 513 32.99 12.10 7.19
C ASP A 513 33.00 10.71 6.52
N VAL A 514 32.62 10.67 5.24
CA VAL A 514 32.41 9.40 4.53
C VAL A 514 33.62 8.97 3.76
N LYS A 515 34.34 7.95 4.22
CA LYS A 515 35.49 7.35 3.53
C LYS A 515 35.02 6.19 2.61
N ILE A 516 34.54 6.54 1.42
CA ILE A 516 34.19 5.57 0.36
C ILE A 516 34.71 6.13 -0.98
N SER A 517 35.23 5.29 -1.86
CA SER A 517 35.64 5.71 -3.20
C SER A 517 34.38 6.09 -4.03
N LYS A 518 34.51 7.09 -4.93
CA LYS A 518 33.39 7.51 -5.80
C LYS A 518 32.77 6.34 -6.61
N PRO A 519 33.60 5.45 -7.23
CA PRO A 519 33.02 4.28 -7.93
C PRO A 519 32.28 3.33 -7.01
N ASP A 520 32.81 3.00 -5.83
CA ASP A 520 32.14 2.10 -4.89
C ASP A 520 30.84 2.71 -4.37
N TRP A 521 30.83 4.04 -4.09
CA TRP A 521 29.61 4.75 -3.74
C TRP A 521 28.56 4.64 -4.84
N GLY A 522 28.96 4.88 -6.10
CA GLY A 522 28.08 4.76 -7.26
C GLY A 522 27.49 3.35 -7.41
N VAL A 523 28.32 2.30 -7.22
CA VAL A 523 27.82 0.91 -7.25
C VAL A 523 26.71 0.72 -6.22
N MET A 524 26.96 1.08 -4.95
CA MET A 524 26.00 0.90 -3.86
C MET A 524 24.72 1.69 -4.09
N PHE A 525 24.85 2.94 -4.52
CA PHE A 525 23.72 3.81 -4.83
C PHE A 525 22.84 3.26 -5.93
N PHE A 526 23.41 2.88 -7.08
CA PHE A 526 22.62 2.35 -8.20
C PHE A 526 22.05 0.97 -7.92
N LEU A 527 22.72 0.13 -7.13
CA LEU A 527 22.14 -1.13 -6.68
C LEU A 527 20.91 -0.89 -5.78
N GLY A 528 20.97 0.08 -4.86
CA GLY A 528 19.84 0.44 -4.02
C GLY A 528 18.67 1.01 -4.82
N LEU A 529 18.97 1.91 -5.77
CA LEU A 529 17.94 2.50 -6.64
C LEU A 529 17.24 1.43 -7.48
N GLY A 530 18.00 0.55 -8.15
CA GLY A 530 17.42 -0.55 -8.93
C GLY A 530 16.65 -1.55 -8.07
N PHE A 531 17.09 -1.80 -6.83
CA PHE A 531 16.40 -2.66 -5.87
C PHE A 531 14.99 -2.16 -5.60
N MET A 532 14.82 -0.87 -5.26
CA MET A 532 13.50 -0.28 -4.97
C MET A 532 12.56 -0.36 -6.16
N LEU A 533 13.04 -0.08 -7.38
CA LEU A 533 12.23 -0.20 -8.59
C LEU A 533 11.69 -1.63 -8.79
N MET A 534 12.51 -2.63 -8.47
CA MET A 534 12.13 -4.03 -8.61
C MET A 534 11.19 -4.50 -7.49
N GLU A 535 11.39 -4.01 -6.27
CA GLU A 535 10.51 -4.28 -5.14
C GLU A 535 9.10 -3.76 -5.45
N THR A 536 8.97 -2.50 -5.85
CA THR A 536 7.70 -1.89 -6.22
C THR A 536 7.03 -2.62 -7.38
N LYS A 537 7.78 -2.91 -8.47
CA LYS A 537 7.24 -3.69 -9.59
C LYS A 537 6.72 -5.05 -9.12
N SER A 538 7.45 -5.73 -8.23
CA SER A 538 7.05 -7.05 -7.72
C SER A 538 5.79 -6.96 -6.87
N ILE A 539 5.67 -5.94 -5.99
CA ILE A 539 4.45 -5.70 -5.20
C ILE A 539 3.27 -5.50 -6.13
N THR A 540 3.39 -4.58 -7.10
CA THR A 540 2.31 -4.27 -8.03
C THR A 540 1.93 -5.46 -8.90
N GLN A 541 2.91 -6.20 -9.41
CA GLN A 541 2.67 -7.38 -10.21
C GLN A 541 2.01 -8.52 -9.41
N LEU A 542 2.44 -8.75 -8.16
CA LEU A 542 1.87 -9.80 -7.32
C LEU A 542 0.51 -9.41 -6.71
N SER A 543 0.17 -8.11 -6.68
CA SER A 543 -1.19 -7.66 -6.35
C SER A 543 -2.24 -8.21 -7.32
N LEU A 544 -1.86 -8.50 -8.57
CA LEU A 544 -2.72 -9.18 -9.54
C LEU A 544 -2.99 -10.65 -9.18
N LEU A 545 -2.15 -11.26 -8.35
CA LEU A 545 -2.25 -12.68 -7.98
C LEU A 545 -2.96 -12.88 -6.63
N TYR A 546 -2.58 -12.07 -5.65
CA TYR A 546 -3.08 -12.19 -4.26
C TYR A 546 -4.18 -11.17 -3.94
N GLY A 547 -4.52 -10.30 -4.89
CA GLY A 547 -5.33 -9.11 -4.65
C GLY A 547 -4.49 -7.93 -4.15
N ALA A 548 -5.07 -6.73 -4.19
CA ALA A 548 -4.43 -5.50 -3.68
C ALA A 548 -4.46 -5.45 -2.15
N THR A 549 -3.90 -6.46 -1.50
CA THR A 549 -3.95 -6.66 -0.06
C THR A 549 -2.63 -6.30 0.61
N TRP A 550 -2.67 -5.98 1.89
CA TRP A 550 -1.47 -5.87 2.73
C TRP A 550 -0.59 -7.14 2.69
N LEU A 551 -1.22 -8.31 2.52
CA LEU A 551 -0.55 -9.60 2.41
C LEU A 551 0.49 -9.61 1.29
N VAL A 552 0.18 -9.01 0.14
CA VAL A 552 1.09 -8.95 -1.01
C VAL A 552 2.39 -8.23 -0.65
N SER A 553 2.29 -7.02 -0.10
CA SER A 553 3.47 -6.25 0.31
C SER A 553 4.31 -7.03 1.32
N SER A 554 3.66 -7.68 2.28
CA SER A 554 4.33 -8.50 3.28
C SER A 554 5.04 -9.72 2.68
N VAL A 555 4.39 -10.42 1.75
CA VAL A 555 4.96 -11.57 1.03
C VAL A 555 6.15 -11.13 0.18
N VAL A 556 6.04 -10.03 -0.55
CA VAL A 556 7.14 -9.49 -1.37
C VAL A 556 8.32 -9.09 -0.51
N ILE A 557 8.10 -8.32 0.56
CA ILE A 557 9.17 -7.92 1.50
C ILE A 557 9.87 -9.16 2.06
N LEU A 558 9.11 -10.20 2.41
CA LEU A 558 9.69 -11.44 2.91
C LEU A 558 10.55 -12.16 1.86
N PHE A 559 10.06 -12.32 0.63
CA PHE A 559 10.84 -12.93 -0.48
C PHE A 559 12.11 -12.13 -0.76
N VAL A 560 12.00 -10.82 -0.81
CA VAL A 560 13.11 -9.88 -1.00
C VAL A 560 14.19 -10.07 0.06
N LEU A 561 13.82 -10.08 1.34
CA LEU A 561 14.74 -10.25 2.45
C LEU A 561 15.37 -11.65 2.51
N VAL A 562 14.56 -12.69 2.24
CA VAL A 562 15.05 -14.08 2.19
C VAL A 562 16.05 -14.24 1.03
N PHE A 563 15.75 -13.70 -0.15
CA PHE A 563 16.65 -13.74 -1.30
C PHE A 563 17.93 -12.92 -1.05
N ALA A 564 17.84 -11.77 -0.40
CA ALA A 564 18.99 -11.00 0.04
C ALA A 564 19.85 -11.79 1.04
N PHE A 565 19.22 -12.49 1.99
CA PHE A 565 19.92 -13.35 2.94
C PHE A 565 20.61 -14.54 2.25
N MET A 566 19.91 -15.24 1.36
CA MET A 566 20.48 -16.35 0.57
C MET A 566 21.67 -15.89 -0.28
N ALA A 567 21.53 -14.73 -0.95
CA ALA A 567 22.58 -14.11 -1.74
C ALA A 567 23.79 -13.76 -0.87
N ASN A 568 23.59 -13.22 0.33
CA ASN A 568 24.64 -12.90 1.28
C ASN A 568 25.35 -14.17 1.79
N MET A 569 24.63 -15.24 2.07
CA MET A 569 25.20 -16.53 2.44
C MET A 569 26.05 -17.10 1.31
N LEU A 570 25.59 -17.08 0.06
CA LEU A 570 26.37 -17.53 -1.08
C LEU A 570 27.65 -16.69 -1.28
N ALA A 571 27.56 -15.36 -1.14
CA ALA A 571 28.72 -14.47 -1.22
C ALA A 571 29.75 -14.75 -0.12
N SER A 572 29.30 -15.24 1.06
CA SER A 572 30.19 -15.58 2.18
C SER A 572 31.08 -16.78 1.91
N THR A 573 30.56 -17.79 1.19
CA THR A 573 31.20 -19.10 1.02
C THR A 573 32.37 -19.10 0.03
N ARG A 574 32.37 -18.19 -0.96
CA ARG A 574 33.36 -18.15 -2.04
C ARG A 574 33.86 -16.74 -2.33
N ASN A 575 35.06 -16.64 -2.89
CA ASN A 575 35.60 -15.39 -3.42
C ASN A 575 35.38 -15.36 -4.94
N PHE A 576 34.47 -14.48 -5.36
CA PHE A 576 34.14 -14.33 -6.78
C PHE A 576 35.11 -13.35 -7.44
N LYS A 577 35.92 -13.82 -8.40
CA LYS A 577 36.87 -12.99 -9.15
C LYS A 577 36.19 -12.14 -10.22
N SER A 578 35.03 -12.59 -10.73
CA SER A 578 34.24 -11.87 -11.72
C SER A 578 32.76 -11.93 -11.36
N ILE A 579 32.09 -10.79 -11.46
CA ILE A 579 30.63 -10.66 -11.24
C ILE A 579 29.83 -10.57 -12.55
N GLY A 580 30.51 -10.67 -13.69
CA GLY A 580 29.87 -10.50 -15.01
C GLY A 580 28.74 -11.52 -15.27
N TRP A 581 28.92 -12.78 -14.87
CA TRP A 581 27.90 -13.81 -15.04
C TRP A 581 26.67 -13.57 -14.08
N ILE A 582 26.89 -12.94 -12.93
CA ILE A 582 25.80 -12.57 -12.01
C ILE A 582 24.99 -11.43 -12.63
N TYR A 583 25.67 -10.43 -13.24
CA TYR A 583 25.00 -9.38 -14.01
C TYR A 583 24.23 -9.96 -15.20
N LEU A 584 24.77 -10.98 -15.89
CA LEU A 584 24.04 -11.67 -16.95
C LEU A 584 22.77 -12.33 -16.40
N GLY A 585 22.86 -13.02 -15.25
CA GLY A 585 21.69 -13.58 -14.55
C GLY A 585 20.65 -12.52 -14.19
N LEU A 586 21.10 -11.35 -13.72
CA LEU A 586 20.24 -10.20 -13.43
C LEU A 586 19.51 -9.72 -14.70
N VAL A 587 20.24 -9.50 -15.80
CA VAL A 587 19.66 -9.07 -17.09
C VAL A 587 18.64 -10.08 -17.60
N LEU A 588 18.99 -11.39 -17.57
CA LEU A 588 18.08 -12.45 -18.01
C LEU A 588 16.83 -12.55 -17.12
N SER A 589 16.97 -12.39 -15.81
CA SER A 589 15.82 -12.39 -14.90
C SER A 589 14.90 -11.18 -15.10
N LEU A 590 15.45 -10.01 -15.39
CA LEU A 590 14.69 -8.80 -15.74
C LEU A 590 13.95 -8.98 -17.08
N ALA A 591 14.64 -9.48 -18.10
CA ALA A 591 14.05 -9.76 -19.42
C ALA A 591 12.94 -10.80 -19.30
N PHE A 592 13.19 -11.89 -18.57
CA PHE A 592 12.17 -12.91 -18.32
C PHE A 592 10.95 -12.31 -17.61
N GLY A 593 11.14 -11.55 -16.52
CA GLY A 593 10.04 -10.92 -15.78
C GLY A 593 9.29 -9.81 -16.55
N TYR A 594 9.89 -9.25 -17.61
CA TYR A 594 9.22 -8.32 -18.52
C TYR A 594 8.25 -9.02 -19.48
N PHE A 595 8.67 -10.17 -20.04
CA PHE A 595 7.86 -10.95 -20.99
C PHE A 595 6.94 -11.95 -20.30
N TRP A 596 7.17 -12.23 -19.01
CA TRP A 596 6.37 -13.19 -18.25
C TRP A 596 4.94 -12.70 -18.10
N GLN A 597 4.01 -13.48 -18.63
CA GLN A 597 2.60 -13.29 -18.39
C GLN A 597 2.18 -14.17 -17.22
N MET A 598 1.48 -13.59 -16.25
CA MET A 598 0.96 -14.37 -15.14
C MET A 598 -0.01 -15.45 -15.63
N PRO A 599 0.11 -16.69 -15.14
CA PRO A 599 -0.83 -17.74 -15.50
C PRO A 599 -2.26 -17.32 -15.17
N THR A 600 -3.15 -17.46 -16.13
CA THR A 600 -4.59 -17.29 -15.94
C THR A 600 -5.19 -18.49 -15.21
N ALA A 601 -6.40 -18.34 -14.69
CA ALA A 601 -7.13 -19.26 -13.82
C ALA A 601 -7.04 -20.75 -14.14
N GLY A 602 -7.12 -21.60 -13.10
CA GLY A 602 -7.30 -23.05 -13.23
C GLY A 602 -6.19 -23.94 -12.66
N ALA A 603 -5.25 -23.36 -11.87
CA ALA A 603 -4.21 -24.16 -11.25
C ALA A 603 -4.79 -25.12 -10.19
N GLU A 604 -4.46 -26.41 -10.30
CA GLU A 604 -4.83 -27.42 -9.29
C GLU A 604 -4.26 -27.11 -7.90
N HIS A 605 -3.16 -26.33 -7.85
CA HIS A 605 -2.47 -25.92 -6.62
C HIS A 605 -2.21 -24.40 -6.60
N PRO A 606 -3.19 -23.58 -6.22
CA PRO A 606 -3.06 -22.12 -6.25
C PRO A 606 -1.91 -21.60 -5.38
N TRP A 607 -1.66 -22.19 -4.22
CA TRP A 607 -0.56 -21.82 -3.33
C TRP A 607 0.83 -22.07 -3.91
N LEU A 608 1.02 -23.20 -4.61
CA LEU A 608 2.29 -23.49 -5.28
C LEU A 608 2.55 -22.52 -6.43
N LEU A 609 1.51 -22.24 -7.22
CA LEU A 609 1.59 -21.25 -8.29
C LEU A 609 1.95 -19.86 -7.75
N ALA A 610 1.29 -19.45 -6.67
CA ALA A 610 1.55 -18.20 -5.99
C ALA A 610 2.99 -18.10 -5.49
N PHE A 611 3.50 -19.15 -4.84
CA PHE A 611 4.88 -19.21 -4.36
C PHE A 611 5.90 -19.12 -5.52
N VAL A 612 5.73 -19.92 -6.56
CA VAL A 612 6.62 -19.95 -7.71
C VAL A 612 6.61 -18.61 -8.45
N THR A 613 5.44 -18.01 -8.65
CA THR A 613 5.31 -16.70 -9.28
C THR A 613 5.99 -15.60 -8.47
N SER A 614 5.84 -15.63 -7.14
CA SER A 614 6.52 -14.69 -6.24
C SER A 614 8.04 -14.84 -6.29
N ALA A 615 8.54 -16.08 -6.31
CA ALA A 615 9.97 -16.34 -6.46
C ALA A 615 10.52 -15.82 -7.79
N ILE A 616 9.78 -16.03 -8.90
CA ILE A 616 10.15 -15.53 -10.23
C ILE A 616 10.14 -13.99 -10.25
N ALA A 617 9.11 -13.36 -9.74
CA ALA A 617 8.98 -11.90 -9.71
C ALA A 617 10.12 -11.23 -8.90
N CYS A 618 10.55 -11.87 -7.81
CA CYS A 618 11.63 -11.38 -6.95
C CYS A 618 13.04 -11.85 -7.38
N LEU A 619 13.16 -12.68 -8.42
CA LEU A 619 14.47 -13.22 -8.87
C LEU A 619 15.50 -12.14 -9.24
N PRO A 620 15.16 -11.00 -9.89
CA PRO A 620 16.10 -9.92 -10.12
C PRO A 620 16.71 -9.37 -8.82
N VAL A 621 15.92 -9.33 -7.74
CA VAL A 621 16.37 -8.88 -6.41
C VAL A 621 17.43 -9.82 -5.85
N PHE A 622 17.30 -11.14 -6.05
CA PHE A 622 18.32 -12.10 -5.65
C PHE A 622 19.68 -11.79 -6.30
N PHE A 623 19.72 -11.58 -7.63
CA PHE A 623 20.96 -11.28 -8.34
C PHE A 623 21.52 -9.90 -7.95
N GLY A 624 20.66 -8.88 -7.81
CA GLY A 624 21.07 -7.56 -7.33
C GLY A 624 21.68 -7.61 -5.92
N SER A 625 21.05 -8.33 -5.00
CA SER A 625 21.55 -8.57 -3.64
C SER A 625 22.83 -9.39 -3.61
N PHE A 626 23.02 -10.29 -4.58
CA PHE A 626 24.25 -11.07 -4.68
C PHE A 626 25.43 -10.19 -5.09
N ILE A 627 25.22 -9.29 -6.08
CA ILE A 627 26.23 -8.29 -6.46
C ILE A 627 26.54 -7.37 -5.27
N PHE A 628 25.50 -6.86 -4.59
CA PHE A 628 25.64 -6.06 -3.39
C PHE A 628 26.51 -6.76 -2.33
N SER A 629 26.19 -8.01 -1.99
CA SER A 629 26.89 -8.77 -0.95
C SER A 629 28.36 -9.03 -1.29
N ILE A 630 28.68 -9.28 -2.56
CA ILE A 630 30.08 -9.45 -3.01
C ILE A 630 30.85 -8.12 -2.85
N CYS A 631 30.25 -6.99 -3.26
CA CYS A 631 30.87 -5.69 -3.11
C CYS A 631 30.98 -5.30 -1.62
N PHE A 632 29.96 -5.57 -0.84
CA PHE A 632 29.89 -5.28 0.60
C PHE A 632 30.90 -6.10 1.41
N LYS A 633 31.16 -7.35 1.02
CA LYS A 633 32.17 -8.22 1.65
C LYS A 633 33.55 -7.56 1.69
N ASN A 634 33.89 -6.77 0.69
CA ASN A 634 35.16 -6.09 0.53
C ASN A 634 35.07 -4.59 0.92
N ALA A 635 34.03 -4.20 1.65
CA ALA A 635 33.82 -2.82 2.05
C ALA A 635 34.93 -2.32 2.99
N THR A 636 35.43 -1.11 2.74
CA THR A 636 36.37 -0.41 3.62
C THR A 636 35.66 0.20 4.85
N SER A 637 34.37 0.50 4.72
CA SER A 637 33.48 0.96 5.78
C SER A 637 32.08 0.40 5.56
N ASN A 638 31.63 -0.50 6.44
CA ASN A 638 30.30 -1.10 6.37
C ASN A 638 29.20 -0.03 6.36
N ILE A 639 29.37 0.98 7.19
CA ILE A 639 28.42 2.07 7.38
C ILE A 639 28.28 2.90 6.09
N ALA A 640 29.41 3.27 5.47
CA ALA A 640 29.41 4.10 4.26
C ALA A 640 28.74 3.39 3.05
N TYR A 641 29.02 2.09 2.88
CA TYR A 641 28.43 1.28 1.82
C TYR A 641 26.93 1.09 2.02
N LEU A 642 26.50 0.77 3.24
CA LEU A 642 25.07 0.61 3.55
C LEU A 642 24.30 1.91 3.41
N SER A 643 24.90 3.04 3.86
CA SER A 643 24.30 4.35 3.73
C SER A 643 24.12 4.77 2.27
N ALA A 644 25.12 4.55 1.40
CA ALA A 644 25.02 4.84 -0.03
C ALA A 644 23.90 4.02 -0.68
N ASN A 645 23.73 2.76 -0.28
CA ASN A 645 22.65 1.90 -0.75
C ASN A 645 21.28 2.42 -0.32
N LEU A 646 21.08 2.76 0.96
CA LEU A 646 19.80 3.28 1.48
C LEU A 646 19.39 4.61 0.81
N ILE A 647 20.36 5.47 0.49
CA ILE A 647 20.10 6.69 -0.29
C ILE A 647 19.61 6.31 -1.70
N GLY A 648 20.25 5.34 -2.33
CA GLY A 648 19.81 4.79 -3.62
C GLY A 648 18.36 4.27 -3.56
N VAL A 649 18.02 3.50 -2.53
CA VAL A 649 16.65 2.98 -2.30
C VAL A 649 15.67 4.14 -2.16
N ALA A 650 15.99 5.17 -1.37
CA ALA A 650 15.12 6.34 -1.17
C ALA A 650 14.87 7.10 -2.49
N ILE A 651 15.90 7.31 -3.30
CA ILE A 651 15.76 7.93 -4.63
C ILE A 651 14.99 7.01 -5.58
N GLY A 652 15.15 5.69 -5.47
CA GLY A 652 14.35 4.69 -6.19
C GLY A 652 12.86 4.83 -5.92
N GLY A 653 12.47 5.04 -4.65
CA GLY A 653 11.09 5.28 -4.25
C GLY A 653 10.44 6.55 -4.83
N LEU A 654 11.26 7.50 -5.28
CA LEU A 654 10.78 8.65 -6.06
C LEU A 654 10.68 8.30 -7.55
N THR A 655 11.73 7.65 -8.04
CA THR A 655 11.89 7.35 -9.46
C THR A 655 10.81 6.37 -9.96
N GLU A 656 10.30 5.51 -9.08
CA GLU A 656 9.21 4.57 -9.43
C GLU A 656 7.94 5.25 -9.93
N ASN A 657 7.70 6.52 -9.54
CA ASN A 657 6.52 7.28 -9.98
C ASN A 657 6.49 7.55 -11.50
N ILE A 658 7.59 7.31 -12.20
CA ILE A 658 7.64 7.33 -13.65
C ILE A 658 6.61 6.36 -14.26
N CYS A 659 6.28 5.25 -13.57
CA CYS A 659 5.28 4.30 -14.04
C CYS A 659 3.88 4.90 -14.22
N MET A 660 3.54 6.00 -13.55
CA MET A 660 2.29 6.72 -13.75
C MET A 660 2.11 7.23 -15.19
N PHE A 661 3.23 7.51 -15.88
CA PHE A 661 3.22 7.99 -17.27
C PHE A 661 3.50 6.89 -18.29
N SER A 662 4.31 5.90 -17.91
CA SER A 662 4.87 4.92 -18.85
C SER A 662 4.41 3.47 -18.59
N GLY A 663 3.58 3.25 -17.58
CA GLY A 663 3.15 1.92 -17.17
C GLY A 663 4.14 1.22 -16.23
N ILE A 664 3.66 0.21 -15.50
CA ILE A 664 4.41 -0.52 -14.47
C ILE A 664 5.57 -1.33 -15.09
N LYS A 665 5.37 -1.89 -16.29
CA LYS A 665 6.40 -2.66 -16.99
C LYS A 665 7.65 -1.84 -17.29
N SER A 666 7.50 -0.52 -17.46
CA SER A 666 8.62 0.40 -17.71
C SER A 666 9.65 0.41 -16.58
N LEU A 667 9.25 0.09 -15.34
CA LEU A 667 10.16 -0.01 -14.20
C LEU A 667 11.24 -1.08 -14.40
N ALA A 668 10.94 -2.16 -15.11
CA ALA A 668 11.95 -3.19 -15.43
C ALA A 668 13.00 -2.67 -16.42
N ILE A 669 12.58 -1.89 -17.41
CA ILE A 669 13.50 -1.28 -18.38
C ILE A 669 14.39 -0.25 -17.68
N LEU A 670 13.79 0.58 -16.83
CA LEU A 670 14.51 1.56 -16.04
C LEU A 670 15.51 0.89 -15.07
N ALA A 671 15.09 -0.19 -14.39
CA ALA A 671 15.96 -0.97 -13.51
C ALA A 671 17.15 -1.56 -14.28
N LEU A 672 16.93 -2.07 -15.50
CA LEU A 672 17.99 -2.57 -16.37
C LEU A 672 19.04 -1.49 -16.66
N PHE A 673 18.59 -0.29 -16.99
CA PHE A 673 19.48 0.86 -17.21
C PHE A 673 20.27 1.21 -15.95
N ILE A 674 19.62 1.30 -14.80
CA ILE A 674 20.23 1.63 -13.50
C ILE A 674 21.27 0.58 -13.08
N TYR A 675 20.95 -0.70 -13.21
CA TYR A 675 21.91 -1.77 -12.94
C TYR A 675 23.07 -1.77 -13.94
N GLY A 676 22.84 -1.32 -15.18
CA GLY A 676 23.92 -1.05 -16.16
C GLY A 676 24.89 0.02 -15.66
N LEU A 677 24.38 1.12 -15.07
CA LEU A 677 25.21 2.16 -14.45
C LEU A 677 26.00 1.61 -13.26
N ALA A 678 25.41 0.76 -12.43
CA ALA A 678 26.11 0.08 -11.34
C ALA A 678 27.29 -0.76 -11.88
N TYR A 679 27.08 -1.49 -12.99
CA TYR A 679 28.15 -2.27 -13.63
C TYR A 679 29.29 -1.39 -14.17
N VAL A 680 28.96 -0.26 -14.79
CA VAL A 680 29.96 0.71 -15.27
C VAL A 680 30.79 1.26 -14.10
N CYS A 681 30.15 1.68 -13.01
CA CYS A 681 30.84 2.14 -11.80
C CYS A 681 31.76 1.04 -11.24
N TRP A 682 31.30 -0.20 -11.20
CA TRP A 682 32.12 -1.33 -10.76
C TRP A 682 33.36 -1.53 -11.65
N LYS A 683 33.21 -1.48 -12.98
CA LYS A 683 34.33 -1.57 -13.93
C LYS A 683 35.38 -0.44 -13.72
N ILE A 684 34.91 0.78 -13.50
CA ILE A 684 35.77 1.92 -13.19
C ILE A 684 36.54 1.68 -11.89
N GLY A 685 35.85 1.20 -10.84
CA GLY A 685 36.47 0.88 -9.55
C GLY A 685 37.54 -0.20 -9.65
N GLN A 686 37.37 -1.21 -10.50
CA GLN A 686 38.37 -2.26 -10.72
C GLN A 686 39.62 -1.72 -11.44
N LYS A 687 39.46 -0.82 -12.40
CA LYS A 687 40.62 -0.20 -13.11
C LYS A 687 41.45 0.70 -12.19
N ASN A 688 40.83 1.31 -11.18
CA ASN A 688 41.50 2.25 -10.27
C ASN A 688 42.11 1.56 -9.04
N LYS A 689 41.97 0.26 -8.86
CA LYS A 689 42.68 -0.49 -7.82
C LYS A 689 44.13 -0.64 -8.28
N PRO A 690 45.12 -0.19 -7.48
CA PRO A 690 46.52 -0.39 -7.80
C PRO A 690 46.77 -1.90 -7.96
N LEU A 691 47.51 -2.27 -8.99
CA LEU A 691 48.10 -3.62 -9.16
C LEU A 691 48.96 -3.87 -7.92
N VAL A 692 48.40 -4.44 -6.87
CA VAL A 692 49.16 -4.94 -5.74
C VAL A 692 49.96 -6.12 -6.27
N ASP A 693 51.29 -5.93 -6.36
CA ASP A 693 52.29 -6.88 -6.78
C ASP A 693 51.96 -8.30 -6.27
N VAL A 694 51.57 -9.16 -7.20
CA VAL A 694 51.50 -10.61 -7.00
C VAL A 694 52.89 -11.20 -6.78
N GLU A 695 53.94 -10.39 -6.88
CA GLU A 695 55.35 -10.84 -6.77
C GLU A 695 55.91 -10.94 -5.34
N LYS A 696 55.20 -10.47 -4.30
CA LYS A 696 55.69 -10.60 -2.91
C LYS A 696 55.20 -11.76 -2.11
N ALA A 697 54.35 -12.65 -2.64
CA ALA A 697 53.88 -13.83 -1.97
C ALA A 697 54.63 -15.14 -2.35
N SER A 698 55.64 -15.04 -3.25
CA SER A 698 56.44 -16.22 -3.68
C SER A 698 57.86 -16.28 -3.16
N VAL A 699 58.24 -15.40 -2.20
CA VAL A 699 59.59 -15.39 -1.60
C VAL A 699 59.49 -15.38 -0.08
N SER A 700 58.67 -16.25 0.49
CA SER A 700 58.81 -16.69 1.91
C SER A 700 58.00 -17.96 2.11
N SER A 701 58.46 -19.04 1.52
CA SER A 701 58.18 -20.39 1.94
C SER A 701 59.45 -21.01 2.49
#